data_70430851c29fd66fb6273855b2483eff
#
_entry.id   70430851c29fd66fb6273855b2483eff
#
_cell.length_a   1.000
_cell.length_b   1.000
_cell.length_c   1.000
_cell.angle_alpha   90.00
_cell.angle_beta   90.00
_cell.angle_gamma   90.00
#
_symmetry.space_group_name_H-M   'P 1'
#
loop_
_entity.id
_entity.type
_entity.pdbx_description
1 polymer ?
#
loop_
_entity_poly.entity_id
_entity_poly.type
_entity_poly.pdbx_seq_one_letter_code
_entity_poly.pdbx_strand_id
1 'polypeptide(L)'
;AMVYDLGGKKSVSEIRLRALYDTANGVFLLRGLKLEVSDNKAKWVTLKSFGPAPFSVTDPGVGEYVWNGSTDAFISTTENADMVYFQYLRISFDCSGVWTAFDELTVMGKNGKCTTAGTLVGTPDGPQNLALDKPYTVSHAAPDAYGDTDGKELTDASFGSTDMYDAAWQGHSGEWPLRTAVVDLGQICAVEQVSMNFLQKSGSGICLPSRFSVYVSSDGLTWAALYDEKTSAAADGVHTLQWLGGAGQPGSKTDAARVAARYVRVDAELNGWLFFDELEVLGQTQAGDSVTLPQDADFEGAFLLSGPQTGGIRDMVLMYNGPYKDYGGNPGYGNWSKADCKPYAAYVDESGRAQDVMFDSALFLAQSSPETGHLFIESSDYGATPSNLADWQNYISKTIDRGGDMDALDAAVAETAAELGRPGLKMKVTVMVPFPDALCTDFGMLDGAALNLSGEADAQKALNWYLAEALRRFEAADYKNLEFAGFYWMHETNYRSSLIRYASEKAQTLGYPMLWIPFYNASGWNRGGDMGLSAVALQPNHFFPSGGPSQDRIRDAAALAKMYGLGMELEMDDRVFNDLDKYNKYLDYLNGGVKYGFIGPNSRVYRNWYNGIKTLLEASTGVNPYTGKADPVARALYDFTYQAIRGTYSPQPYRTSLEPDVSSDDSSGGPASSSASSGISSSGAPSSGCSSAPGAAPDSGTSSSGGNGPSAVNVPQTGDYAPLFLLSLAAILCAGMLILLLHLKRRAPNEKK
;
A
#
# COMPACT_ATOMS: atom_id res chain seq x y z
N ALA A 1 -6.71 12.29 -30.50
CA ALA A 1 -5.94 12.13 -31.74
C ALA A 1 -6.09 10.71 -32.26
N MET A 2 -5.93 10.49 -33.54
CA MET A 2 -5.88 9.17 -34.20
C MET A 2 -4.52 8.98 -34.81
N VAL A 3 -3.94 7.79 -34.67
CA VAL A 3 -2.61 7.46 -35.24
C VAL A 3 -2.79 6.31 -36.23
N TYR A 4 -2.25 6.45 -37.43
CA TYR A 4 -2.30 5.46 -38.49
C TYR A 4 -0.90 5.00 -38.87
N ASP A 5 -0.68 3.68 -38.88
CA ASP A 5 0.53 3.06 -39.44
C ASP A 5 0.27 2.69 -40.90
N LEU A 6 1.12 3.18 -41.79
CA LEU A 6 1.01 2.90 -43.23
C LEU A 6 1.61 1.51 -43.61
N GLY A 7 1.97 0.68 -42.60
CA GLY A 7 2.59 -0.64 -42.83
C GLY A 7 3.99 -0.54 -43.42
N GLY A 8 4.74 0.47 -43.00
CA GLY A 8 6.08 0.81 -43.50
C GLY A 8 6.13 2.18 -44.17
N LYS A 9 7.33 2.74 -44.32
CA LYS A 9 7.51 4.10 -44.87
C LYS A 9 7.00 4.17 -46.32
N LYS A 10 6.19 5.22 -46.59
CA LYS A 10 5.59 5.52 -47.91
C LYS A 10 5.91 6.96 -48.30
N SER A 11 6.01 7.22 -49.61
CA SER A 11 6.08 8.58 -50.18
C SER A 11 4.66 9.08 -50.41
N VAL A 12 4.15 9.89 -49.47
CA VAL A 12 2.78 10.40 -49.48
C VAL A 12 2.72 11.78 -50.15
N SER A 13 1.79 11.94 -51.10
CA SER A 13 1.56 13.16 -51.85
C SER A 13 0.33 13.92 -51.39
N GLU A 14 -0.66 13.26 -50.80
CA GLU A 14 -1.90 13.89 -50.37
C GLU A 14 -2.55 13.15 -49.23
N ILE A 15 -3.12 13.87 -48.29
CA ILE A 15 -3.94 13.36 -47.19
C ILE A 15 -5.27 14.14 -47.21
N ARG A 16 -6.41 13.42 -47.21
CA ARG A 16 -7.76 13.96 -47.15
C ARG A 16 -8.55 13.33 -46.01
N LEU A 17 -9.23 14.16 -45.23
CA LEU A 17 -10.21 13.72 -44.25
C LEU A 17 -11.56 14.38 -44.57
N ARG A 18 -12.57 13.55 -44.88
CA ARG A 18 -13.93 14.02 -45.17
C ARG A 18 -14.72 14.19 -43.89
N ALA A 19 -15.44 15.31 -43.79
CA ALA A 19 -16.25 15.66 -42.63
C ALA A 19 -17.66 16.13 -43.06
N LEU A 20 -18.65 15.67 -42.30
CA LEU A 20 -20.05 16.16 -42.45
C LEU A 20 -20.25 17.47 -41.70
N TYR A 21 -20.98 18.37 -42.31
CA TYR A 21 -21.50 19.59 -41.70
C TYR A 21 -23.02 19.62 -41.82
N ASP A 22 -23.72 19.56 -40.67
CA ASP A 22 -25.20 19.55 -40.60
C ASP A 22 -25.63 20.15 -39.26
N THR A 23 -25.76 21.46 -39.23
CA THR A 23 -26.09 22.20 -38.01
C THR A 23 -27.48 21.88 -37.47
N ALA A 24 -28.42 21.52 -38.37
CA ALA A 24 -29.77 21.14 -37.98
C ALA A 24 -29.80 19.85 -37.13
N ASN A 25 -28.84 18.96 -37.35
CA ASN A 25 -28.64 17.73 -36.58
C ASN A 25 -27.48 17.82 -35.54
N GLY A 26 -26.96 19.02 -35.30
CA GLY A 26 -25.91 19.26 -34.29
C GLY A 26 -24.52 18.78 -34.71
N VAL A 27 -24.26 18.53 -35.99
CA VAL A 27 -22.97 18.08 -36.51
C VAL A 27 -22.19 19.29 -37.04
N PHE A 28 -21.03 19.55 -36.46
CA PHE A 28 -20.19 20.70 -36.74
C PHE A 28 -18.81 20.30 -37.27
N LEU A 29 -18.22 21.21 -38.08
CA LEU A 29 -16.80 21.11 -38.44
C LEU A 29 -15.91 21.33 -37.20
N LEU A 30 -14.70 20.86 -37.29
CA LEU A 30 -13.69 21.01 -36.22
C LEU A 30 -13.32 22.48 -36.00
N ARG A 31 -13.03 22.85 -34.77
CA ARG A 31 -12.37 24.13 -34.41
C ARG A 31 -10.93 24.18 -34.86
N GLY A 32 -10.28 23.03 -34.86
CA GLY A 32 -8.92 22.86 -35.32
C GLY A 32 -8.65 21.43 -35.71
N LEU A 33 -7.79 21.23 -36.68
CA LEU A 33 -7.25 19.92 -37.05
C LEU A 33 -5.78 20.08 -37.35
N LYS A 34 -4.97 19.14 -36.88
CA LYS A 34 -3.52 19.09 -37.09
C LYS A 34 -3.15 17.75 -37.70
N LEU A 35 -2.48 17.79 -38.83
CA LEU A 35 -1.87 16.64 -39.49
C LEU A 35 -0.39 16.62 -39.15
N GLU A 36 0.06 15.53 -38.53
CA GLU A 36 1.44 15.33 -38.12
C GLU A 36 1.93 13.99 -38.62
N VAL A 37 3.19 13.88 -38.94
CA VAL A 37 3.82 12.66 -39.47
C VAL A 37 5.10 12.32 -38.69
N SER A 38 5.39 11.02 -38.66
CA SER A 38 6.56 10.51 -37.95
C SER A 38 7.14 9.29 -38.65
N ASP A 39 8.42 9.05 -38.43
CA ASP A 39 9.11 7.83 -38.85
C ASP A 39 9.14 6.78 -37.73
N ASN A 40 8.88 7.18 -36.47
CA ASN A 40 9.16 6.35 -35.28
C ASN A 40 8.17 6.57 -34.11
N LYS A 41 7.06 7.28 -34.35
CA LYS A 41 6.06 7.70 -33.35
C LYS A 41 6.62 8.58 -32.18
N ALA A 42 7.93 8.69 -32.04
CA ALA A 42 8.56 9.47 -30.97
C ALA A 42 8.65 10.98 -31.31
N LYS A 43 8.93 11.29 -32.54
CA LYS A 43 9.04 12.67 -33.01
C LYS A 43 8.04 12.93 -34.13
N TRP A 44 7.18 13.90 -33.92
CA TRP A 44 6.13 14.27 -34.86
C TRP A 44 6.44 15.61 -35.56
N VAL A 45 6.27 15.63 -36.85
CA VAL A 45 6.46 16.82 -37.70
C VAL A 45 5.12 17.25 -38.23
N THR A 46 4.70 18.49 -37.95
CA THR A 46 3.43 19.04 -38.43
C THR A 46 3.51 19.26 -39.94
N LEU A 47 2.63 18.61 -40.69
CA LEU A 47 2.40 18.86 -42.10
C LEU A 47 1.52 20.08 -42.30
N LYS A 48 0.37 20.12 -41.60
CA LYS A 48 -0.59 21.21 -41.76
C LYS A 48 -1.47 21.35 -40.53
N SER A 49 -1.79 22.58 -40.19
CA SER A 49 -2.80 22.90 -39.19
C SER A 49 -3.94 23.65 -39.86
N PHE A 50 -5.16 23.26 -39.51
CA PHE A 50 -6.39 23.89 -39.98
C PHE A 50 -7.05 24.63 -38.82
N GLY A 51 -7.48 25.85 -39.05
CA GLY A 51 -8.32 26.60 -38.12
C GLY A 51 -9.81 26.29 -38.30
N PRO A 52 -10.70 27.00 -37.58
CA PRO A 52 -12.15 26.81 -37.71
C PRO A 52 -12.62 27.13 -39.11
N ALA A 53 -13.51 26.31 -39.68
CA ALA A 53 -14.11 26.45 -40.99
C ALA A 53 -13.09 26.73 -42.15
N PRO A 54 -12.10 25.81 -42.36
CA PRO A 54 -11.00 26.07 -43.30
C PRO A 54 -11.42 26.01 -44.79
N PHE A 55 -12.67 25.66 -45.08
CA PHE A 55 -13.27 25.57 -46.41
C PHE A 55 -14.75 25.94 -46.34
N SER A 56 -15.31 26.31 -47.52
CA SER A 56 -16.73 26.57 -47.66
C SER A 56 -17.48 25.25 -47.95
N VAL A 57 -18.57 25.02 -47.22
CA VAL A 57 -19.43 23.83 -47.36
C VAL A 57 -20.88 24.28 -47.18
N THR A 58 -21.83 23.66 -47.95
CA THR A 58 -23.25 23.86 -47.74
C THR A 58 -23.73 23.22 -46.46
N ASP A 59 -24.80 23.70 -45.87
CA ASP A 59 -25.42 23.16 -44.68
C ASP A 59 -26.82 22.58 -45.01
N PRO A 60 -27.07 21.27 -45.03
CA PRO A 60 -26.06 20.19 -44.83
C PRO A 60 -25.12 20.01 -46.03
N GLY A 61 -23.95 19.48 -45.76
CA GLY A 61 -22.97 19.19 -46.80
C GLY A 61 -21.71 18.45 -46.27
N VAL A 62 -20.86 18.07 -47.22
CA VAL A 62 -19.61 17.39 -46.91
C VAL A 62 -18.44 18.24 -47.38
N GLY A 63 -17.44 18.41 -46.53
CA GLY A 63 -16.20 19.10 -46.83
C GLY A 63 -14.98 18.25 -46.58
N GLU A 64 -13.82 18.69 -47.02
CA GLU A 64 -12.57 17.94 -46.89
C GLU A 64 -11.46 18.80 -46.28
N TYR A 65 -10.78 18.25 -45.26
CA TYR A 65 -9.49 18.74 -44.79
C TYR A 65 -8.42 18.13 -45.69
N VAL A 66 -7.71 18.95 -46.48
CA VAL A 66 -6.76 18.46 -47.48
C VAL A 66 -5.36 19.03 -47.19
N TRP A 67 -4.38 18.15 -47.08
CA TRP A 67 -2.99 18.45 -47.27
C TRP A 67 -2.53 17.89 -48.61
N ASN A 68 -1.84 18.71 -49.45
CA ASN A 68 -1.32 18.31 -50.74
C ASN A 68 0.12 18.80 -50.88
N GLY A 69 1.05 17.84 -51.05
CA GLY A 69 2.48 18.12 -51.06
C GLY A 69 2.96 19.06 -52.18
N SER A 70 2.19 19.20 -53.27
CA SER A 70 2.56 20.11 -54.39
C SER A 70 2.12 21.56 -54.13
N THR A 71 1.20 21.81 -53.21
CA THR A 71 0.63 23.14 -52.94
C THR A 71 0.86 23.66 -51.55
N ASP A 72 1.02 22.79 -50.58
CA ASP A 72 1.23 23.13 -49.17
C ASP A 72 2.72 23.22 -48.83
N ALA A 73 3.10 24.24 -48.10
CA ALA A 73 4.46 24.38 -47.61
C ALA A 73 4.81 23.26 -46.62
N PHE A 74 5.94 22.61 -46.81
CA PHE A 74 6.44 21.58 -45.92
C PHE A 74 7.93 21.78 -45.66
N ILE A 75 8.36 21.69 -44.41
CA ILE A 75 9.76 21.74 -44.03
C ILE A 75 10.35 20.33 -44.14
N SER A 76 11.16 20.08 -45.14
CA SER A 76 11.88 18.83 -45.38
C SER A 76 13.37 19.09 -45.59
N THR A 77 14.16 18.03 -45.57
CA THR A 77 15.59 18.10 -45.94
C THR A 77 15.78 18.21 -47.43
N THR A 78 14.73 18.03 -48.22
CA THR A 78 14.72 18.15 -49.67
C THR A 78 13.86 19.36 -50.09
N GLU A 79 14.45 20.38 -50.65
CA GLU A 79 13.75 21.54 -51.17
C GLU A 79 12.80 21.13 -52.30
N ASN A 80 11.58 21.74 -52.36
CA ASN A 80 10.57 21.50 -53.37
C ASN A 80 10.07 20.05 -53.48
N ALA A 81 9.89 19.39 -52.35
CA ALA A 81 9.35 18.02 -52.34
C ALA A 81 7.83 18.03 -52.53
N ASP A 82 7.35 17.31 -53.56
CA ASP A 82 5.92 17.11 -53.83
C ASP A 82 5.30 15.98 -52.95
N MET A 83 6.13 15.27 -52.25
CA MET A 83 5.77 14.13 -51.37
C MET A 83 6.58 14.18 -50.12
N VAL A 84 6.07 13.55 -49.06
CA VAL A 84 6.77 13.35 -47.79
C VAL A 84 6.95 11.84 -47.54
N TYR A 85 8.14 11.42 -47.13
CA TYR A 85 8.46 10.01 -46.86
C TYR A 85 8.41 9.74 -45.35
N PHE A 86 7.36 9.01 -44.91
CA PHE A 86 7.12 8.69 -43.51
C PHE A 86 6.34 7.39 -43.36
N GLN A 87 6.21 6.88 -42.13
CA GLN A 87 5.46 5.67 -41.80
C GLN A 87 4.16 5.98 -41.04
N TYR A 88 4.15 6.91 -40.10
CA TYR A 88 3.03 7.15 -39.19
C TYR A 88 2.40 8.50 -39.44
N LEU A 89 1.04 8.52 -39.46
CA LEU A 89 0.23 9.73 -39.56
C LEU A 89 -0.57 9.90 -38.28
N ARG A 90 -0.45 11.06 -37.62
CA ARG A 90 -1.28 11.45 -36.48
C ARG A 90 -2.23 12.58 -36.93
N ILE A 91 -3.51 12.41 -36.61
CA ILE A 91 -4.53 13.41 -36.80
C ILE A 91 -5.04 13.83 -35.44
N SER A 92 -4.72 15.05 -35.01
CA SER A 92 -5.21 15.66 -33.77
C SER A 92 -6.30 16.68 -34.12
N PHE A 93 -7.42 16.67 -33.40
CA PHE A 93 -8.55 17.54 -33.68
C PHE A 93 -9.20 18.10 -32.42
N ASP A 94 -9.72 19.33 -32.55
CA ASP A 94 -10.48 20.04 -31.54
C ASP A 94 -11.94 20.12 -32.00
N CYS A 95 -12.86 19.58 -31.21
CA CYS A 95 -14.29 19.52 -31.52
C CYS A 95 -14.99 20.80 -31.07
N SER A 96 -15.86 21.35 -31.97
CA SER A 96 -16.55 22.61 -31.72
C SER A 96 -18.01 22.48 -31.26
N GLY A 97 -18.54 21.26 -31.24
CA GLY A 97 -19.96 21.00 -30.93
C GLY A 97 -20.17 19.65 -30.27
N VAL A 98 -21.44 19.24 -30.21
CA VAL A 98 -21.83 17.96 -29.59
C VAL A 98 -21.40 16.79 -30.46
N TRP A 99 -21.43 16.96 -31.80
CA TRP A 99 -21.07 15.93 -32.76
C TRP A 99 -20.13 16.45 -33.82
N THR A 100 -19.12 15.63 -34.15
CA THR A 100 -18.29 15.77 -35.33
C THR A 100 -18.29 14.43 -36.05
N ALA A 101 -18.56 14.35 -37.34
CA ALA A 101 -18.66 13.12 -38.11
C ALA A 101 -17.67 13.11 -39.26
N PHE A 102 -16.92 12.00 -39.36
CA PHE A 102 -16.02 11.71 -40.47
C PHE A 102 -16.44 10.39 -41.12
N ASP A 103 -16.25 10.25 -42.43
CA ASP A 103 -16.56 9.01 -43.12
C ASP A 103 -15.35 8.38 -43.82
N GLU A 104 -14.34 9.16 -44.22
CA GLU A 104 -13.21 8.60 -44.94
C GLU A 104 -11.91 9.42 -44.71
N LEU A 105 -10.83 8.65 -44.47
CA LEU A 105 -9.45 9.14 -44.52
C LEU A 105 -8.75 8.55 -45.75
N THR A 106 -8.38 9.40 -46.69
CA THR A 106 -7.64 9.00 -47.90
C THR A 106 -6.19 9.44 -47.79
N VAL A 107 -5.23 8.50 -47.94
CA VAL A 107 -3.80 8.78 -48.01
C VAL A 107 -3.28 8.32 -49.36
N MET A 108 -2.87 9.27 -50.22
CA MET A 108 -2.38 9.00 -51.57
C MET A 108 -0.87 9.12 -51.64
N GLY A 109 -0.24 8.16 -52.32
CA GLY A 109 1.22 8.13 -52.41
C GLY A 109 1.75 6.90 -53.16
N LYS A 110 3.04 6.62 -52.95
CA LYS A 110 3.75 5.49 -53.55
C LYS A 110 4.46 4.68 -52.48
N ASN A 111 4.56 3.35 -52.71
CA ASN A 111 5.35 2.49 -51.86
C ASN A 111 6.84 2.79 -52.00
N GLY A 112 7.52 2.82 -50.84
CA GLY A 112 8.96 3.09 -50.77
C GLY A 112 9.31 4.58 -50.98
N LYS A 113 10.59 4.88 -51.01
CA LYS A 113 11.11 6.25 -51.15
C LYS A 113 11.21 6.67 -52.60
N CYS A 114 10.48 7.71 -52.97
CA CYS A 114 10.61 8.37 -54.30
C CYS A 114 11.75 9.39 -54.29
N THR A 115 12.36 9.62 -55.43
CA THR A 115 13.46 10.60 -55.58
C THR A 115 13.04 12.04 -55.29
N THR A 116 11.75 12.35 -55.47
CA THR A 116 11.14 13.66 -55.17
C THR A 116 10.49 13.74 -53.78
N ALA A 117 10.58 12.69 -52.95
CA ALA A 117 9.98 12.73 -51.63
C ALA A 117 10.95 13.35 -50.62
N GLY A 118 10.48 14.39 -49.93
CA GLY A 118 11.18 14.96 -48.79
C GLY A 118 11.24 14.00 -47.61
N THR A 119 12.33 14.04 -46.89
CA THR A 119 12.49 13.30 -45.64
C THR A 119 12.21 14.21 -44.45
N LEU A 120 11.75 13.63 -43.35
CA LEU A 120 11.48 14.38 -42.13
C LEU A 120 12.81 14.97 -41.58
N VAL A 121 12.78 16.22 -41.17
CA VAL A 121 13.95 16.89 -40.60
C VAL A 121 14.20 16.30 -39.19
N GLY A 122 15.42 15.77 -39.01
CA GLY A 122 15.86 15.27 -37.69
C GLY A 122 15.50 13.83 -37.37
N THR A 123 15.30 12.99 -38.41
CA THR A 123 15.16 11.54 -38.26
C THR A 123 16.14 10.84 -39.18
N PRO A 124 17.33 10.51 -38.85
CA PRO A 124 17.78 9.16 -38.48
C PRO A 124 18.55 9.10 -37.15
N ASP A 125 18.92 10.23 -36.58
CA ASP A 125 19.76 10.30 -35.37
C ASP A 125 19.03 10.83 -34.11
N GLY A 126 17.70 11.01 -34.14
CA GLY A 126 16.90 11.40 -32.98
C GLY A 126 16.55 10.22 -32.08
N PRO A 127 16.21 10.48 -30.79
CA PRO A 127 15.76 9.44 -29.90
C PRO A 127 14.50 8.74 -30.45
N GLN A 128 14.49 7.40 -30.35
CA GLN A 128 13.37 6.54 -30.75
C GLN A 128 12.59 6.12 -29.52
N ASN A 129 11.31 5.79 -29.65
CA ASN A 129 10.59 5.09 -28.56
C ASN A 129 11.09 3.64 -28.51
N LEU A 130 11.98 3.37 -27.56
CA LEU A 130 12.61 2.07 -27.35
C LEU A 130 11.65 1.06 -26.75
N ALA A 131 10.55 1.52 -26.12
CA ALA A 131 9.50 0.68 -25.54
C ALA A 131 8.42 0.26 -26.57
N LEU A 132 8.39 0.89 -27.74
CA LEU A 132 7.37 0.60 -28.75
C LEU A 132 7.30 -0.88 -29.11
N ASP A 133 6.10 -1.46 -29.00
CA ASP A 133 5.77 -2.88 -29.23
C ASP A 133 6.60 -3.85 -28.36
N LYS A 134 7.18 -3.39 -27.23
CA LYS A 134 7.93 -4.25 -26.30
C LYS A 134 7.00 -4.91 -25.30
N PRO A 135 7.32 -6.12 -24.86
CA PRO A 135 6.59 -6.76 -23.78
C PRO A 135 6.86 -6.04 -22.46
N TYR A 136 5.84 -5.94 -21.65
CA TYR A 136 5.92 -5.39 -20.31
C TYR A 136 5.19 -6.26 -19.29
N THR A 137 5.37 -5.99 -18.03
CA THR A 137 4.62 -6.60 -16.92
C THR A 137 4.10 -5.51 -16.02
N VAL A 138 2.90 -5.71 -15.46
CA VAL A 138 2.34 -4.86 -14.40
C VAL A 138 2.19 -5.69 -13.14
N SER A 139 2.57 -5.15 -11.99
CA SER A 139 2.59 -5.88 -10.70
C SER A 139 1.22 -6.44 -10.29
N HIS A 140 0.14 -5.77 -10.65
CA HIS A 140 -1.23 -6.18 -10.37
C HIS A 140 -2.07 -5.91 -11.60
N ALA A 141 -2.79 -6.92 -12.06
CA ALA A 141 -3.70 -6.78 -13.20
C ALA A 141 -4.78 -5.74 -12.92
N ALA A 142 -5.13 -4.95 -13.93
CA ALA A 142 -6.30 -4.10 -13.88
C ALA A 142 -7.57 -4.96 -13.83
N PRO A 143 -8.68 -4.46 -13.22
CA PRO A 143 -9.99 -5.11 -13.32
C PRO A 143 -10.45 -5.23 -14.78
N ASP A 144 -11.21 -6.29 -15.10
CA ASP A 144 -11.68 -6.57 -16.46
C ASP A 144 -12.36 -5.39 -17.18
N ALA A 145 -12.99 -4.49 -16.41
CA ALA A 145 -13.67 -3.31 -16.98
C ALA A 145 -12.70 -2.25 -17.56
N TYR A 146 -11.44 -2.29 -17.17
CA TYR A 146 -10.40 -1.33 -17.55
C TYR A 146 -9.06 -2.05 -17.73
N GLY A 147 -9.11 -3.31 -18.14
CA GLY A 147 -7.96 -4.19 -18.27
C GLY A 147 -7.25 -4.01 -19.60
N ASP A 148 -6.00 -4.42 -19.62
CA ASP A 148 -5.21 -4.59 -20.82
C ASP A 148 -5.80 -5.71 -21.69
N THR A 149 -6.23 -5.39 -22.89
CA THR A 149 -6.97 -6.30 -23.75
C THR A 149 -6.08 -7.19 -24.62
N ASP A 150 -4.86 -6.74 -24.93
CA ASP A 150 -3.94 -7.45 -25.83
C ASP A 150 -2.49 -7.56 -25.34
N GLY A 151 -2.21 -7.05 -24.13
CA GLY A 151 -0.87 -7.05 -23.54
C GLY A 151 0.08 -6.02 -24.14
N LYS A 152 -0.45 -4.94 -24.76
CA LYS A 152 0.33 -3.92 -25.46
C LYS A 152 -0.04 -2.47 -25.16
N GLU A 153 -1.14 -2.23 -24.48
CA GLU A 153 -1.68 -0.89 -24.27
C GLU A 153 -0.68 0.13 -23.70
N LEU A 154 0.35 -0.34 -22.96
CA LEU A 154 1.39 0.56 -22.45
C LEU A 154 2.52 0.85 -23.45
N THR A 155 2.56 0.19 -24.60
CA THR A 155 3.70 0.27 -25.51
C THR A 155 3.32 0.32 -26.99
N ASP A 156 2.03 0.53 -27.33
CA ASP A 156 1.54 0.54 -28.72
C ASP A 156 1.49 1.94 -29.34
N ALA A 157 1.85 2.97 -28.59
CA ALA A 157 1.76 4.39 -28.94
C ALA A 157 0.32 4.89 -29.16
N SER A 158 -0.67 4.23 -28.55
CA SER A 158 -2.06 4.72 -28.48
C SER A 158 -2.25 5.53 -27.20
N PHE A 159 -2.76 6.75 -27.33
CA PHE A 159 -2.90 7.67 -26.22
C PHE A 159 -4.37 7.81 -25.82
N GLY A 160 -4.65 7.60 -24.54
CA GLY A 160 -5.97 7.76 -23.98
C GLY A 160 -6.45 9.22 -24.00
N SER A 161 -7.75 9.39 -24.16
CA SER A 161 -8.41 10.68 -24.12
C SER A 161 -8.88 11.05 -22.71
N THR A 162 -9.61 12.15 -22.54
CA THR A 162 -10.27 12.52 -21.27
C THR A 162 -11.48 11.64 -20.93
N ASP A 163 -11.84 10.70 -21.79
CA ASP A 163 -12.84 9.67 -21.50
C ASP A 163 -12.20 8.48 -20.78
N MET A 164 -12.66 8.17 -19.57
CA MET A 164 -12.18 7.04 -18.78
C MET A 164 -12.52 5.67 -19.39
N TYR A 165 -13.40 5.63 -20.39
CA TYR A 165 -13.78 4.41 -21.14
C TYR A 165 -13.02 4.27 -22.45
N ASP A 166 -12.06 5.16 -22.73
CA ASP A 166 -11.16 4.99 -23.86
C ASP A 166 -10.32 3.72 -23.67
N ALA A 167 -10.29 2.87 -24.68
CA ALA A 167 -9.65 1.56 -24.61
C ALA A 167 -8.11 1.60 -24.43
N ALA A 168 -7.49 2.77 -24.62
CA ALA A 168 -6.07 2.95 -24.35
C ALA A 168 -5.74 3.02 -22.85
N TRP A 169 -6.74 3.21 -21.97
CA TRP A 169 -6.50 3.32 -20.53
C TRP A 169 -6.49 1.97 -19.83
N GLN A 170 -5.48 1.73 -19.01
CA GLN A 170 -5.54 0.73 -17.95
C GLN A 170 -5.95 1.43 -16.64
N GLY A 171 -7.06 0.98 -16.02
CA GLY A 171 -7.57 1.54 -14.77
C GLY A 171 -7.29 0.62 -13.59
N HIS A 172 -6.61 1.11 -12.58
CA HIS A 172 -6.18 0.36 -11.42
C HIS A 172 -6.76 0.91 -10.12
N SER A 173 -7.16 0.01 -9.23
CA SER A 173 -7.55 0.32 -7.85
C SER A 173 -7.17 -0.84 -6.95
N GLY A 174 -7.47 -0.76 -5.67
CA GLY A 174 -7.32 -1.87 -4.73
C GLY A 174 -6.33 -1.60 -3.60
N GLU A 175 -6.10 -2.62 -2.80
CA GLU A 175 -5.40 -2.50 -1.52
C GLU A 175 -3.88 -2.29 -1.65
N TRP A 176 -3.25 -2.82 -2.69
CA TRP A 176 -1.83 -2.61 -2.90
C TRP A 176 -1.59 -1.19 -3.41
N PRO A 177 -0.84 -0.36 -2.68
CA PRO A 177 -0.75 1.08 -2.98
C PRO A 177 0.10 1.41 -4.19
N LEU A 178 0.87 0.47 -4.72
CA LEU A 178 1.82 0.70 -5.80
C LEU A 178 1.43 -0.07 -7.06
N ARG A 179 1.53 0.58 -8.21
CA ARG A 179 1.51 -0.08 -9.52
C ARG A 179 2.88 0.05 -10.14
N THR A 180 3.49 -1.10 -10.40
CA THR A 180 4.80 -1.21 -11.03
C THR A 180 4.64 -1.73 -12.43
N ALA A 181 5.10 -0.97 -13.42
CA ALA A 181 5.24 -1.42 -14.80
C ALA A 181 6.73 -1.60 -15.14
N VAL A 182 7.06 -2.73 -15.75
CA VAL A 182 8.44 -3.03 -16.18
C VAL A 182 8.44 -3.39 -17.65
N VAL A 183 9.25 -2.70 -18.45
CA VAL A 183 9.48 -3.00 -19.87
C VAL A 183 10.90 -3.50 -20.10
N ASP A 184 11.04 -4.58 -20.90
CA ASP A 184 12.34 -5.08 -21.40
C ASP A 184 12.61 -4.52 -22.80
N LEU A 185 13.59 -3.64 -22.92
CA LEU A 185 14.01 -3.04 -24.19
C LEU A 185 14.71 -4.07 -25.12
N GLY A 186 15.01 -5.27 -24.60
CA GLY A 186 15.64 -6.37 -25.31
C GLY A 186 17.16 -6.31 -25.35
N GLN A 187 17.77 -5.14 -25.15
CA GLN A 187 19.21 -4.93 -25.08
C GLN A 187 19.53 -3.69 -24.28
N ILE A 188 20.79 -3.49 -23.92
CA ILE A 188 21.21 -2.23 -23.27
C ILE A 188 21.18 -1.10 -24.30
N CYS A 189 20.34 -0.10 -24.01
CA CYS A 189 20.10 1.10 -24.82
C CYS A 189 20.57 2.36 -24.06
N ALA A 190 20.76 3.47 -24.79
CA ALA A 190 20.93 4.79 -24.18
C ALA A 190 19.53 5.43 -23.99
N VAL A 191 19.04 5.47 -22.76
CA VAL A 191 17.75 6.06 -22.38
C VAL A 191 17.95 7.56 -22.12
N GLU A 192 17.14 8.41 -22.77
CA GLU A 192 17.19 9.87 -22.70
C GLU A 192 15.96 10.46 -22.00
N GLN A 193 14.82 9.77 -22.06
CA GLN A 193 13.57 10.17 -21.42
C GLN A 193 12.74 8.92 -21.09
N VAL A 194 12.03 8.98 -19.99
CA VAL A 194 10.97 8.02 -19.63
C VAL A 194 9.73 8.80 -19.27
N SER A 195 8.62 8.52 -19.90
CA SER A 195 7.33 9.20 -19.68
C SER A 195 6.17 8.23 -19.63
N MET A 196 5.14 8.59 -18.87
CA MET A 196 3.89 7.85 -18.75
C MET A 196 2.74 8.83 -18.61
N ASN A 197 1.61 8.54 -19.26
CA ASN A 197 0.43 9.39 -19.16
C ASN A 197 -0.53 8.90 -18.08
N PHE A 198 -1.21 9.84 -17.45
CA PHE A 198 -2.20 9.63 -16.41
C PHE A 198 -3.44 10.45 -16.64
N LEU A 199 -4.60 9.87 -16.35
CA LEU A 199 -5.87 10.59 -16.35
C LEU A 199 -6.16 11.15 -14.96
N GLN A 200 -6.47 12.46 -14.87
CA GLN A 200 -7.08 13.09 -13.71
C GLN A 200 -8.55 13.36 -14.00
N LYS A 201 -9.46 12.80 -13.19
CA LYS A 201 -10.91 13.01 -13.29
C LYS A 201 -11.55 12.96 -11.91
N SER A 202 -11.44 14.07 -11.19
CA SER A 202 -11.78 14.20 -9.77
C SER A 202 -13.22 13.76 -9.45
N GLY A 203 -14.18 14.09 -10.34
CA GLY A 203 -15.58 13.70 -10.18
C GLY A 203 -15.85 12.19 -10.25
N SER A 204 -14.88 11.40 -10.74
CA SER A 204 -14.93 9.94 -10.81
C SER A 204 -13.96 9.26 -9.83
N GLY A 205 -13.30 10.02 -8.94
CA GLY A 205 -12.30 9.49 -8.03
C GLY A 205 -11.01 9.02 -8.72
N ILE A 206 -10.77 9.43 -9.98
CA ILE A 206 -9.55 9.12 -10.73
C ILE A 206 -8.54 10.22 -10.46
N CYS A 207 -7.39 9.84 -9.93
CA CYS A 207 -6.36 10.78 -9.47
C CYS A 207 -5.00 10.48 -10.10
N LEU A 208 -4.17 11.50 -10.22
CA LEU A 208 -2.74 11.29 -10.47
C LEU A 208 -2.13 10.46 -9.35
N PRO A 209 -1.07 9.68 -9.63
CA PRO A 209 -0.36 8.99 -8.57
C PRO A 209 0.16 9.99 -7.53
N SER A 210 0.14 9.63 -6.25
CA SER A 210 0.71 10.49 -5.20
C SER A 210 2.23 10.62 -5.31
N ARG A 211 2.88 9.64 -5.95
CA ARG A 211 4.31 9.57 -6.23
C ARG A 211 4.56 8.83 -7.53
N PHE A 212 5.51 9.34 -8.30
CA PHE A 212 5.96 8.75 -9.56
C PHE A 212 7.46 8.53 -9.50
N SER A 213 7.91 7.28 -9.69
CA SER A 213 9.32 6.92 -9.63
C SER A 213 9.72 6.10 -10.84
N VAL A 214 10.94 6.31 -11.32
CA VAL A 214 11.53 5.58 -12.45
C VAL A 214 12.85 4.94 -12.01
N TYR A 215 13.01 3.69 -12.38
CA TYR A 215 14.24 2.92 -12.13
C TYR A 215 14.73 2.29 -13.42
N VAL A 216 16.02 2.05 -13.49
CA VAL A 216 16.68 1.39 -14.63
C VAL A 216 17.53 0.23 -14.16
N SER A 217 17.64 -0.79 -15.04
CA SER A 217 18.43 -1.98 -14.74
C SER A 217 19.09 -2.52 -16.00
N SER A 218 20.23 -3.20 -15.83
CA SER A 218 20.92 -3.94 -16.88
C SER A 218 20.52 -5.43 -16.92
N ASP A 219 20.08 -5.99 -15.77
CA ASP A 219 19.81 -7.42 -15.59
C ASP A 219 18.37 -7.76 -15.20
N GLY A 220 17.54 -6.74 -14.86
CA GLY A 220 16.18 -6.89 -14.38
C GLY A 220 16.06 -7.38 -12.93
N LEU A 221 17.18 -7.52 -12.22
CA LEU A 221 17.23 -8.00 -10.84
C LEU A 221 17.70 -6.92 -9.86
N THR A 222 18.72 -6.16 -10.27
CA THR A 222 19.25 -5.04 -9.51
C THR A 222 18.88 -3.73 -10.21
N TRP A 223 18.56 -2.69 -9.46
CA TRP A 223 17.97 -1.47 -9.99
C TRP A 223 18.71 -0.22 -9.52
N ALA A 224 18.75 0.79 -10.36
CA ALA A 224 19.19 2.12 -9.99
C ALA A 224 18.03 3.10 -10.08
N ALA A 225 17.85 3.92 -9.04
CA ALA A 225 16.86 4.99 -9.07
C ALA A 225 17.28 6.06 -10.09
N LEU A 226 16.37 6.42 -10.99
CA LEU A 226 16.55 7.43 -12.02
C LEU A 226 15.80 8.71 -11.70
N TYR A 227 14.58 8.57 -11.19
CA TYR A 227 13.67 9.66 -10.87
C TYR A 227 12.74 9.28 -9.72
N ASP A 228 12.40 10.26 -8.89
CA ASP A 228 11.48 10.03 -7.79
C ASP A 228 10.92 11.37 -7.30
N GLU A 229 9.61 11.59 -7.47
CA GLU A 229 8.96 12.84 -7.10
C GLU A 229 7.51 12.62 -6.64
N LYS A 230 7.09 13.42 -5.66
CA LYS A 230 5.69 13.52 -5.23
C LYS A 230 4.93 14.35 -6.25
N THR A 231 3.76 13.89 -6.65
CA THR A 231 2.92 14.58 -7.64
C THR A 231 2.12 15.70 -6.97
N SER A 232 2.06 16.84 -7.63
CA SER A 232 1.21 17.95 -7.20
C SER A 232 -0.23 17.78 -7.69
N ALA A 233 -1.19 18.40 -7.00
CA ALA A 233 -2.58 18.44 -7.45
C ALA A 233 -2.68 19.12 -8.82
N ALA A 234 -3.48 18.54 -9.71
CA ALA A 234 -3.68 19.04 -11.08
C ALA A 234 -5.16 19.16 -11.41
N ALA A 235 -5.50 19.94 -12.44
CA ALA A 235 -6.84 20.01 -12.99
C ALA A 235 -7.22 18.72 -13.72
N ASP A 236 -8.52 18.47 -13.92
CA ASP A 236 -8.98 17.32 -14.70
C ASP A 236 -8.43 17.38 -16.14
N GLY A 237 -7.97 16.25 -16.65
CA GLY A 237 -7.34 16.11 -17.95
C GLY A 237 -6.31 14.97 -18.00
N VAL A 238 -5.62 14.85 -19.12
CA VAL A 238 -4.51 13.93 -19.31
C VAL A 238 -3.20 14.63 -18.95
N HIS A 239 -2.38 14.01 -18.14
CA HIS A 239 -1.09 14.54 -17.66
C HIS A 239 0.02 13.56 -17.90
N THR A 240 1.15 14.04 -18.44
CA THR A 240 2.36 13.24 -18.62
C THR A 240 3.31 13.50 -17.47
N LEU A 241 3.69 12.44 -16.72
CA LEU A 241 4.78 12.47 -15.76
C LEU A 241 6.03 11.88 -16.41
N GLN A 242 7.20 12.49 -16.19
CA GLN A 242 8.37 12.13 -16.96
C GLN A 242 9.69 12.43 -16.24
N TRP A 243 10.69 11.60 -16.53
CA TRP A 243 12.09 11.92 -16.35
C TRP A 243 12.68 12.39 -17.69
N LEU A 244 13.44 13.46 -17.66
CA LEU A 244 14.21 13.99 -18.78
C LEU A 244 15.69 13.92 -18.45
N GLY A 245 16.50 13.38 -19.36
CA GLY A 245 17.95 13.36 -19.21
C GLY A 245 18.56 14.75 -19.12
N GLY A 246 19.57 14.92 -18.30
CA GLY A 246 20.26 16.18 -18.08
C GLY A 246 20.09 16.76 -16.69
N ALA A 247 20.86 17.82 -16.42
CA ALA A 247 20.91 18.44 -15.10
C ALA A 247 19.70 19.30 -14.78
N GLY A 248 19.35 19.36 -13.49
CA GLY A 248 18.44 20.37 -12.92
C GLY A 248 16.96 20.01 -12.91
N GLN A 249 16.56 18.78 -13.29
CA GLN A 249 15.18 18.33 -13.11
C GLN A 249 14.94 17.97 -11.64
N PRO A 250 13.96 18.57 -10.94
CA PRO A 250 13.53 18.10 -9.62
C PRO A 250 13.22 16.62 -9.65
N GLY A 251 13.54 15.90 -8.58
CA GLY A 251 13.32 14.45 -8.47
C GLY A 251 14.34 13.58 -9.21
N SER A 252 15.11 14.10 -10.17
CA SER A 252 16.17 13.34 -10.85
C SER A 252 17.27 12.91 -9.89
N LYS A 253 17.74 11.67 -10.04
CA LYS A 253 18.85 11.10 -9.24
C LYS A 253 20.20 11.17 -9.99
N THR A 254 20.21 11.74 -11.18
CA THR A 254 21.40 11.89 -12.01
C THR A 254 21.30 13.13 -12.89
N ASP A 255 22.46 13.74 -13.18
CA ASP A 255 22.60 14.82 -14.17
C ASP A 255 22.97 14.29 -15.56
N ALA A 256 23.02 12.97 -15.75
CA ALA A 256 23.36 12.36 -17.02
C ALA A 256 22.28 12.65 -18.07
N ALA A 257 22.69 13.08 -19.26
CA ALA A 257 21.78 13.24 -20.39
C ALA A 257 21.26 11.91 -20.94
N ARG A 258 22.03 10.82 -20.74
CA ARG A 258 21.76 9.47 -21.21
C ARG A 258 22.17 8.44 -20.18
N VAL A 259 21.33 7.45 -19.94
CA VAL A 259 21.60 6.36 -19.01
C VAL A 259 21.51 5.02 -19.74
N ALA A 260 22.51 4.15 -19.49
CA ALA A 260 22.53 2.80 -20.05
C ALA A 260 21.55 1.89 -19.31
N ALA A 261 20.56 1.33 -20.01
CA ALA A 261 19.58 0.41 -19.42
C ALA A 261 19.05 -0.59 -20.45
N ARG A 262 18.74 -1.81 -19.99
CA ARG A 262 17.93 -2.78 -20.71
C ARG A 262 16.50 -2.80 -20.20
N TYR A 263 16.30 -2.69 -18.89
CA TYR A 263 14.99 -2.68 -18.27
C TYR A 263 14.68 -1.29 -17.72
N VAL A 264 13.46 -0.86 -17.92
CA VAL A 264 12.91 0.36 -17.32
C VAL A 264 11.72 -0.03 -16.47
N ARG A 265 11.72 0.42 -15.23
CA ARG A 265 10.64 0.23 -14.27
C ARG A 265 10.04 1.59 -13.90
N VAL A 266 8.73 1.65 -13.91
CA VAL A 266 7.95 2.79 -13.42
C VAL A 266 7.10 2.33 -12.24
N ASP A 267 7.18 3.08 -11.15
CA ASP A 267 6.34 2.89 -9.97
C ASP A 267 5.41 4.09 -9.82
N ALA A 268 4.11 3.83 -9.77
CA ALA A 268 3.06 4.82 -9.56
C ALA A 268 2.26 4.47 -8.30
N GLU A 269 2.25 5.38 -7.31
CA GLU A 269 1.56 5.17 -6.04
C GLU A 269 0.10 5.62 -6.15
N LEU A 270 -0.84 4.72 -5.83
CA LEU A 270 -2.28 4.99 -5.91
C LEU A 270 -2.72 6.11 -4.96
N ASN A 271 -3.62 6.96 -5.45
CA ASN A 271 -4.30 7.99 -4.68
C ASN A 271 -5.81 7.98 -5.02
N GLY A 272 -6.45 6.82 -4.95
CA GLY A 272 -7.77 6.52 -5.46
C GLY A 272 -7.72 5.59 -6.66
N TRP A 273 -8.56 5.79 -7.68
CA TRP A 273 -8.37 5.13 -8.96
C TRP A 273 -7.19 5.75 -9.72
N LEU A 274 -6.33 4.90 -10.26
CA LEU A 274 -5.20 5.30 -11.08
C LEU A 274 -5.43 4.79 -12.51
N PHE A 275 -5.51 5.71 -13.47
CA PHE A 275 -5.60 5.40 -14.88
C PHE A 275 -4.33 5.85 -15.57
N PHE A 276 -3.65 4.94 -16.25
CA PHE A 276 -2.44 5.23 -17.01
C PHE A 276 -2.45 4.55 -18.37
N ASP A 277 -1.76 5.16 -19.32
CA ASP A 277 -1.43 4.62 -20.63
C ASP A 277 0.03 4.90 -20.97
N GLU A 278 0.44 4.46 -22.09
CA GLU A 278 1.67 4.71 -22.85
C GLU A 278 2.91 5.01 -22.02
N LEU A 279 3.69 3.96 -21.75
CA LEU A 279 5.05 4.05 -21.22
C LEU A 279 6.02 4.28 -22.39
N GLU A 280 6.39 5.54 -22.63
CA GLU A 280 7.40 5.87 -23.63
C GLU A 280 8.80 5.90 -23.02
N VAL A 281 9.74 5.23 -23.67
CA VAL A 281 11.17 5.29 -23.35
C VAL A 281 11.91 5.82 -24.57
N LEU A 282 12.23 7.10 -24.57
CA LEU A 282 12.95 7.72 -25.69
C LEU A 282 14.46 7.58 -25.50
N GLY A 283 15.15 7.22 -26.60
CA GLY A 283 16.59 7.04 -26.56
C GLY A 283 17.15 6.43 -27.83
N GLN A 284 18.34 5.88 -27.72
CA GLN A 284 19.06 5.26 -28.84
C GLN A 284 19.31 3.77 -28.55
N THR A 285 19.18 2.94 -29.58
CA THR A 285 19.39 1.48 -29.48
C THR A 285 20.84 1.10 -29.12
N GLN A 286 21.80 1.98 -29.38
CA GLN A 286 23.19 1.79 -28.99
C GLN A 286 23.46 2.57 -27.70
N ALA A 287 24.08 1.91 -26.72
CA ALA A 287 24.40 2.57 -25.44
C ALA A 287 25.35 3.74 -25.58
N GLY A 288 26.27 3.68 -26.57
CA GLY A 288 27.16 4.80 -26.91
C GLY A 288 27.94 5.39 -25.73
N ASP A 289 27.76 6.69 -25.51
CA ASP A 289 28.35 7.48 -24.42
C ASP A 289 27.41 7.62 -23.19
N SER A 290 26.41 6.74 -23.06
CA SER A 290 25.49 6.71 -21.91
C SER A 290 26.20 6.31 -20.61
N VAL A 291 25.73 6.87 -19.49
CA VAL A 291 26.25 6.58 -18.15
C VAL A 291 25.58 5.31 -17.59
N THR A 292 26.36 4.38 -17.08
CA THR A 292 25.85 3.26 -16.29
C THR A 292 25.74 3.72 -14.83
N LEU A 293 24.53 3.72 -14.30
CA LEU A 293 24.29 4.06 -12.88
C LEU A 293 24.67 2.88 -11.98
N PRO A 294 25.19 3.14 -10.77
CA PRO A 294 25.38 2.12 -9.77
C PRO A 294 24.04 1.45 -9.46
N GLN A 295 23.99 0.13 -9.56
CA GLN A 295 22.79 -0.65 -9.27
C GLN A 295 22.83 -1.13 -7.83
N ASP A 296 21.71 -0.99 -7.13
CA ASP A 296 21.55 -1.38 -5.75
C ASP A 296 20.75 -2.68 -5.67
N ALA A 297 21.29 -3.68 -5.01
CA ALA A 297 20.60 -4.93 -4.73
C ALA A 297 19.52 -4.74 -3.66
N ASP A 298 19.68 -3.73 -2.79
CA ASP A 298 18.75 -3.38 -1.71
C ASP A 298 17.79 -2.22 -2.10
N PHE A 299 17.62 -1.97 -3.39
CA PHE A 299 16.79 -0.88 -3.90
C PHE A 299 15.33 -0.94 -3.40
N GLU A 300 14.85 -2.11 -2.97
CA GLU A 300 13.53 -2.29 -2.34
C GLU A 300 13.37 -1.53 -1.01
N GLY A 301 14.42 -0.86 -0.56
CA GLY A 301 14.45 -0.17 0.72
C GLY A 301 14.86 -1.07 1.87
N ALA A 302 14.78 -0.54 3.08
CA ALA A 302 15.13 -1.24 4.30
C ALA A 302 14.10 -1.03 5.40
N PHE A 303 13.91 -2.03 6.24
CA PHE A 303 13.09 -1.89 7.43
C PHE A 303 13.62 -0.81 8.37
N LEU A 304 12.72 -0.18 9.12
CA LEU A 304 13.08 0.67 10.23
C LEU A 304 13.83 -0.15 11.29
N LEU A 305 15.03 0.30 11.62
CA LEU A 305 15.85 -0.34 12.63
C LEU A 305 15.69 0.34 14.00
N SER A 306 15.84 -0.45 15.07
CA SER A 306 15.97 0.08 16.42
C SER A 306 17.07 1.15 16.49
N GLY A 307 16.71 2.32 16.99
CA GLY A 307 17.59 3.48 17.08
C GLY A 307 16.94 4.66 17.78
N PRO A 308 17.50 5.85 17.70
CA PRO A 308 16.96 7.05 18.38
C PRO A 308 15.49 7.34 18.03
N GLN A 309 15.10 7.14 16.76
CA GLN A 309 13.73 7.39 16.30
C GLN A 309 12.70 6.43 16.89
N THR A 310 13.12 5.25 17.35
CA THR A 310 12.25 4.28 18.04
C THR A 310 12.38 4.35 19.57
N GLY A 311 13.10 5.33 20.11
CA GLY A 311 13.46 5.36 21.53
C GLY A 311 14.41 4.20 21.94
N GLY A 312 15.16 3.65 20.97
CA GLY A 312 16.01 2.46 21.17
C GLY A 312 15.24 1.17 21.35
N ILE A 313 13.94 1.16 21.03
CA ILE A 313 13.06 -0.01 21.09
C ILE A 313 13.32 -0.91 19.87
N ARG A 314 13.40 -2.23 20.10
CA ARG A 314 13.45 -3.25 19.05
C ARG A 314 12.18 -4.11 19.04
N ASP A 315 11.81 -4.67 20.18
CA ASP A 315 10.68 -5.59 20.34
C ASP A 315 9.73 -5.05 21.42
N MET A 316 8.66 -4.38 21.00
CA MET A 316 7.67 -3.77 21.90
C MET A 316 6.42 -4.63 21.98
N VAL A 317 6.08 -5.10 23.17
CA VAL A 317 4.81 -5.80 23.37
C VAL A 317 3.69 -4.82 23.72
N LEU A 318 2.50 -5.03 23.14
CA LEU A 318 1.30 -4.25 23.42
C LEU A 318 0.60 -4.82 24.65
N MET A 319 0.48 -4.02 25.71
CA MET A 319 -0.16 -4.36 26.99
C MET A 319 -1.47 -3.58 27.12
N TYR A 320 -2.57 -4.19 26.67
CA TYR A 320 -3.90 -3.60 26.73
C TYR A 320 -4.39 -3.52 28.16
N ASN A 321 -4.65 -2.31 28.67
CA ASN A 321 -5.04 -2.06 30.06
C ASN A 321 -6.37 -1.33 30.22
N GLY A 322 -7.28 -1.50 29.26
CA GLY A 322 -8.65 -1.00 29.31
C GLY A 322 -9.59 -1.80 30.23
N PRO A 323 -10.89 -1.54 30.20
CA PRO A 323 -11.86 -2.16 31.12
C PRO A 323 -12.05 -3.67 30.90
N TYR A 324 -12.23 -4.11 29.66
CA TYR A 324 -12.43 -5.52 29.22
C TYR A 324 -13.34 -6.35 30.14
N LYS A 325 -14.45 -5.74 30.59
CA LYS A 325 -15.38 -6.32 31.60
C LYS A 325 -15.97 -7.65 31.19
N ASP A 326 -16.18 -7.81 29.90
CA ASP A 326 -16.87 -8.97 29.32
C ASP A 326 -15.92 -10.05 28.81
N TYR A 327 -14.61 -9.83 28.89
CA TYR A 327 -13.62 -10.79 28.43
C TYR A 327 -13.53 -11.97 29.43
N GLY A 328 -13.94 -13.15 28.99
CA GLY A 328 -13.93 -14.35 29.83
C GLY A 328 -14.75 -14.26 31.11
N GLY A 329 -15.63 -13.25 31.25
CA GLY A 329 -16.38 -12.99 32.49
C GLY A 329 -15.55 -12.35 33.62
N ASN A 330 -14.32 -11.88 33.35
CA ASN A 330 -13.45 -11.22 34.31
C ASN A 330 -13.46 -9.70 34.14
N PRO A 331 -14.16 -8.94 34.98
CA PRO A 331 -14.28 -7.50 34.85
C PRO A 331 -12.96 -6.72 35.07
N GLY A 332 -11.92 -7.37 35.59
CA GLY A 332 -10.60 -6.80 35.81
C GLY A 332 -9.52 -7.31 34.85
N TYR A 333 -9.91 -7.93 33.74
CA TYR A 333 -8.95 -8.59 32.85
C TYR A 333 -7.87 -7.66 32.29
N GLY A 334 -8.16 -6.37 32.10
CA GLY A 334 -7.19 -5.34 31.72
C GLY A 334 -6.35 -4.76 32.86
N ASN A 335 -6.45 -5.27 34.10
CA ASN A 335 -5.53 -4.93 35.19
C ASN A 335 -4.33 -5.84 35.19
N TRP A 336 -3.14 -5.28 35.37
CA TRP A 336 -1.89 -6.02 35.33
C TRP A 336 -1.31 -6.17 36.73
N SER A 337 -1.12 -7.40 37.19
CA SER A 337 -0.36 -7.73 38.37
C SER A 337 1.10 -8.01 38.04
N LYS A 338 1.96 -8.01 39.07
CA LYS A 338 3.38 -8.41 38.90
C LYS A 338 3.50 -9.82 38.26
N ALA A 339 2.64 -10.74 38.66
CA ALA A 339 2.65 -12.11 38.12
C ALA A 339 2.24 -12.12 36.63
N ASP A 340 1.27 -11.29 36.23
CA ASP A 340 0.86 -11.15 34.83
C ASP A 340 1.95 -10.53 33.97
N CYS A 341 2.69 -9.55 34.50
CA CYS A 341 3.78 -8.89 33.79
C CYS A 341 5.03 -9.77 33.63
N LYS A 342 5.21 -10.77 34.51
CA LYS A 342 6.43 -11.57 34.56
C LYS A 342 6.78 -12.25 33.23
N PRO A 343 5.82 -12.93 32.50
CA PRO A 343 6.13 -13.58 31.22
C PRO A 343 6.43 -12.62 30.08
N TYR A 344 6.17 -11.32 30.25
CA TYR A 344 6.52 -10.29 29.28
C TYR A 344 7.89 -9.67 29.56
N ALA A 345 8.28 -9.56 30.84
CA ALA A 345 9.60 -9.12 31.25
C ALA A 345 10.65 -10.21 31.07
N ALA A 346 10.28 -11.47 31.31
CA ALA A 346 11.14 -12.64 31.25
C ALA A 346 10.57 -13.73 30.35
N TYR A 347 11.41 -14.42 29.62
CA TYR A 347 11.11 -15.74 29.13
C TYR A 347 11.16 -16.71 30.32
N VAL A 348 10.02 -17.29 30.66
CA VAL A 348 9.87 -18.15 31.85
C VAL A 348 9.71 -19.61 31.46
N ASP A 349 10.20 -20.50 32.31
CA ASP A 349 9.85 -21.93 32.23
C ASP A 349 8.43 -22.20 32.77
N GLU A 350 7.97 -23.45 32.72
CA GLU A 350 6.64 -23.87 33.21
C GLU A 350 6.41 -23.63 34.70
N SER A 351 7.48 -23.43 35.48
CA SER A 351 7.40 -23.07 36.90
C SER A 351 7.29 -21.55 37.13
N GLY A 352 7.33 -20.74 36.06
CA GLY A 352 7.31 -19.28 36.10
C GLY A 352 8.65 -18.62 36.40
N ARG A 353 9.75 -19.40 36.41
CA ARG A 353 11.11 -18.90 36.69
C ARG A 353 11.73 -18.31 35.41
N ALA A 354 12.34 -17.14 35.52
CA ALA A 354 13.04 -16.50 34.41
C ALA A 354 14.24 -17.32 33.91
N GLN A 355 14.28 -17.57 32.63
CA GLN A 355 15.38 -18.19 31.90
C GLN A 355 16.18 -17.15 31.09
N ASP A 356 15.55 -16.12 30.59
CA ASP A 356 16.13 -14.96 29.89
C ASP A 356 15.15 -13.77 29.92
N VAL A 357 15.56 -12.61 29.37
CA VAL A 357 14.69 -11.47 29.15
C VAL A 357 13.77 -11.78 27.97
N MET A 358 12.49 -11.40 28.01
CA MET A 358 11.55 -11.59 26.90
C MET A 358 11.57 -10.37 25.98
N PHE A 359 10.80 -9.35 26.26
CA PHE A 359 10.72 -8.10 25.48
C PHE A 359 11.65 -7.02 26.02
N ASP A 360 12.06 -6.10 25.18
CA ASP A 360 12.83 -4.92 25.60
C ASP A 360 11.96 -3.71 25.90
N SER A 361 10.68 -3.73 25.48
CA SER A 361 9.74 -2.65 25.71
C SER A 361 8.29 -3.11 25.84
N ALA A 362 7.50 -2.35 26.59
CA ALA A 362 6.04 -2.46 26.71
C ALA A 362 5.35 -1.17 26.30
N LEU A 363 4.27 -1.28 25.53
CA LEU A 363 3.33 -0.20 25.25
C LEU A 363 2.05 -0.42 26.06
N PHE A 364 1.74 0.51 26.95
CA PHE A 364 0.44 0.53 27.63
C PHE A 364 -0.57 1.31 26.80
N LEU A 365 -1.71 0.67 26.50
CA LEU A 365 -2.76 1.26 25.70
C LEU A 365 -4.14 0.72 26.07
N ALA A 366 -5.17 1.54 25.82
CA ALA A 366 -6.57 1.17 26.04
C ALA A 366 -7.44 1.81 24.96
N GLN A 367 -8.43 1.09 24.44
CA GLN A 367 -9.39 1.66 23.50
C GLN A 367 -10.46 2.52 24.18
N SER A 368 -10.72 2.24 25.44
CA SER A 368 -11.71 2.97 26.23
C SER A 368 -11.27 3.17 27.68
N SER A 369 -11.86 4.18 28.33
CA SER A 369 -11.64 4.50 29.74
C SER A 369 -12.03 3.32 30.64
N PRO A 370 -11.16 2.87 31.54
CA PRO A 370 -11.45 1.82 32.49
C PRO A 370 -12.65 2.12 33.40
N GLU A 371 -12.90 3.40 33.71
CA GLU A 371 -13.96 3.84 34.62
C GLU A 371 -15.30 4.00 33.91
N THR A 372 -15.33 4.70 32.79
CA THR A 372 -16.58 5.13 32.12
C THR A 372 -16.92 4.33 30.87
N GLY A 373 -15.91 3.73 30.23
CA GLY A 373 -16.05 3.10 28.90
C GLY A 373 -16.04 4.13 27.76
N HIS A 374 -15.82 5.42 28.01
CA HIS A 374 -15.65 6.42 26.96
C HIS A 374 -14.43 6.13 26.09
N LEU A 375 -14.53 6.35 24.77
CA LEU A 375 -13.50 5.93 23.83
C LEU A 375 -12.30 6.87 23.80
N PHE A 376 -11.10 6.29 23.78
CA PHE A 376 -9.82 6.95 23.51
C PHE A 376 -9.44 6.94 22.02
N ILE A 377 -10.28 6.36 21.17
CA ILE A 377 -10.24 6.36 19.71
C ILE A 377 -11.39 7.19 19.16
N GLU A 378 -11.53 7.31 17.84
CA GLU A 378 -12.64 8.05 17.23
C GLU A 378 -13.98 7.43 17.61
N SER A 379 -14.85 8.20 18.27
CA SER A 379 -16.12 7.68 18.81
C SER A 379 -17.24 7.60 17.77
N SER A 380 -17.15 8.36 16.67
CA SER A 380 -18.15 8.36 15.60
C SER A 380 -18.30 6.99 14.95
N ASP A 381 -17.22 6.25 14.80
CA ASP A 381 -17.20 4.94 14.18
C ASP A 381 -18.00 3.88 14.95
N TYR A 382 -18.20 4.11 16.24
CA TYR A 382 -18.88 3.17 17.15
C TYR A 382 -20.20 3.70 17.72
N GLY A 383 -20.58 4.96 17.39
CA GLY A 383 -21.75 5.60 18.00
C GLY A 383 -21.63 5.73 19.51
N ALA A 384 -20.40 5.89 20.03
CA ALA A 384 -20.07 5.88 21.46
C ALA A 384 -19.73 7.29 21.97
N THR A 385 -19.52 7.42 23.27
CA THR A 385 -19.14 8.68 23.91
C THR A 385 -17.62 8.88 23.86
N PRO A 386 -17.11 10.03 23.40
CA PRO A 386 -15.68 10.35 23.44
C PRO A 386 -15.20 10.55 24.87
N SER A 387 -13.92 10.26 25.13
CA SER A 387 -13.27 10.49 26.42
C SER A 387 -13.09 11.99 26.72
N ASN A 388 -13.12 12.32 28.00
CA ASN A 388 -12.95 13.67 28.52
C ASN A 388 -11.71 13.79 29.44
N LEU A 389 -11.48 14.94 30.03
CA LEU A 389 -10.34 15.20 30.92
C LEU A 389 -10.25 14.23 32.10
N ALA A 390 -11.38 13.91 32.74
CA ALA A 390 -11.39 12.97 33.86
C ALA A 390 -10.98 11.55 33.40
N ASP A 391 -11.44 11.11 32.23
CA ASP A 391 -11.01 9.85 31.64
C ASP A 391 -9.50 9.81 31.37
N TRP A 392 -8.94 10.89 30.82
CA TRP A 392 -7.50 11.00 30.56
C TRP A 392 -6.68 11.00 31.85
N GLN A 393 -7.15 11.72 32.89
CA GLN A 393 -6.51 11.75 34.22
C GLN A 393 -6.53 10.34 34.86
N ASN A 394 -7.68 9.67 34.83
CA ASN A 394 -7.85 8.33 35.40
C ASN A 394 -6.97 7.31 34.69
N TYR A 395 -6.86 7.39 33.36
CA TYR A 395 -6.01 6.52 32.57
C TYR A 395 -4.52 6.69 32.94
N ILE A 396 -4.04 7.95 33.03
CA ILE A 396 -2.66 8.24 33.47
C ILE A 396 -2.43 7.66 34.88
N SER A 397 -3.37 7.86 35.79
CA SER A 397 -3.27 7.39 37.18
C SER A 397 -3.19 5.85 37.26
N LYS A 398 -4.11 5.16 36.58
CA LYS A 398 -4.12 3.69 36.51
C LYS A 398 -2.84 3.12 35.91
N THR A 399 -2.30 3.79 34.89
CA THR A 399 -1.18 3.27 34.11
C THR A 399 0.16 3.61 34.78
N ILE A 400 0.35 4.86 35.23
CA ILE A 400 1.67 5.43 35.54
C ILE A 400 1.91 5.59 37.04
N ASP A 401 0.89 5.86 37.87
CA ASP A 401 1.14 6.10 39.29
C ASP A 401 1.58 4.83 40.03
N ARG A 402 2.28 4.99 41.16
CA ARG A 402 2.61 3.86 42.02
C ARG A 402 1.36 3.13 42.48
N GLY A 403 1.39 1.80 42.38
CA GLY A 403 0.23 0.92 42.54
C GLY A 403 -0.57 0.67 41.26
N GLY A 404 -0.21 1.32 40.15
CA GLY A 404 -0.77 1.09 38.83
C GLY A 404 -0.06 -0.02 38.04
N ASP A 405 -0.40 -0.10 36.74
CA ASP A 405 0.10 -1.19 35.88
C ASP A 405 1.62 -1.13 35.65
N MET A 406 2.21 0.06 35.54
CA MET A 406 3.68 0.22 35.44
C MET A 406 4.39 -0.16 36.74
N ASP A 407 3.78 0.03 37.91
CA ASP A 407 4.37 -0.41 39.19
C ASP A 407 4.47 -1.94 39.25
N ALA A 408 3.44 -2.62 38.73
CA ALA A 408 3.46 -4.08 38.60
C ALA A 408 4.55 -4.55 37.63
N LEU A 409 4.75 -3.86 36.52
CA LEU A 409 5.81 -4.17 35.55
C LEU A 409 7.20 -3.88 36.13
N ASP A 410 7.41 -2.76 36.83
CA ASP A 410 8.67 -2.44 37.51
C ASP A 410 9.06 -3.56 38.48
N ALA A 411 8.09 -4.05 39.26
CA ALA A 411 8.31 -5.17 40.19
C ALA A 411 8.61 -6.49 39.47
N ALA A 412 8.00 -6.74 38.32
CA ALA A 412 8.28 -7.96 37.51
C ALA A 412 9.68 -7.91 36.89
N VAL A 413 10.11 -6.74 36.39
CA VAL A 413 11.46 -6.55 35.86
C VAL A 413 12.50 -6.64 36.96
N ALA A 414 12.24 -6.12 38.17
CA ALA A 414 13.11 -6.28 39.32
C ALA A 414 13.32 -7.73 39.70
N GLU A 415 12.23 -8.52 39.74
CA GLU A 415 12.30 -9.97 40.02
C GLU A 415 13.06 -10.71 38.89
N THR A 416 12.82 -10.40 37.65
CA THR A 416 13.56 -10.93 36.51
C THR A 416 15.05 -10.64 36.62
N ALA A 417 15.41 -9.39 36.95
CA ALA A 417 16.80 -8.98 37.15
C ALA A 417 17.49 -9.81 38.27
N ALA A 418 16.79 -10.04 39.38
CA ALA A 418 17.29 -10.85 40.49
C ALA A 418 17.49 -12.32 40.11
N GLU A 419 16.51 -12.94 39.46
CA GLU A 419 16.58 -14.35 39.04
C GLU A 419 17.66 -14.59 37.99
N LEU A 420 17.86 -13.66 37.08
CA LEU A 420 18.88 -13.76 36.03
C LEU A 420 20.27 -13.27 36.47
N GLY A 421 20.41 -12.73 37.68
CA GLY A 421 21.66 -12.13 38.12
C GLY A 421 22.11 -10.95 37.28
N ARG A 422 21.16 -10.15 36.75
CA ARG A 422 21.40 -8.98 35.88
C ARG A 422 21.03 -7.69 36.63
N PRO A 423 21.81 -7.21 37.60
CA PRO A 423 21.52 -5.99 38.31
C PRO A 423 21.52 -4.81 37.33
N GLY A 424 20.53 -3.93 37.45
CA GLY A 424 20.36 -2.77 36.53
C GLY A 424 19.63 -3.09 35.25
N LEU A 425 19.03 -4.29 35.09
CA LEU A 425 18.11 -4.58 34.00
C LEU A 425 16.96 -3.57 34.02
N LYS A 426 16.68 -2.97 32.87
CA LYS A 426 15.55 -2.06 32.65
C LYS A 426 14.75 -2.50 31.45
N MET A 427 13.44 -2.28 31.50
CA MET A 427 12.52 -2.41 30.38
C MET A 427 12.04 -1.04 29.98
N LYS A 428 11.99 -0.77 28.67
CA LYS A 428 11.45 0.48 28.16
C LYS A 428 9.93 0.47 28.22
N VAL A 429 9.33 1.65 28.45
CA VAL A 429 7.87 1.81 28.45
C VAL A 429 7.45 2.95 27.57
N THR A 430 6.35 2.74 26.87
CA THR A 430 5.68 3.70 26.01
C THR A 430 4.22 3.81 26.45
N VAL A 431 3.65 5.01 26.34
CA VAL A 431 2.25 5.29 26.73
C VAL A 431 1.48 5.80 25.53
N MET A 432 0.25 5.31 25.34
CA MET A 432 -0.63 5.85 24.33
C MET A 432 -0.96 7.32 24.60
N VAL A 433 -1.25 8.05 23.52
CA VAL A 433 -1.87 9.38 23.55
C VAL A 433 -3.31 9.21 23.12
N PRO A 434 -4.31 9.49 23.98
CA PRO A 434 -5.71 9.38 23.63
C PRO A 434 -6.07 10.30 22.45
N PHE A 435 -6.93 9.85 21.57
CA PHE A 435 -7.37 10.64 20.43
C PHE A 435 -8.24 11.83 20.88
N PRO A 436 -7.88 13.06 20.51
CA PRO A 436 -8.66 14.25 20.83
C PRO A 436 -9.87 14.37 19.92
N ASP A 437 -10.94 13.63 20.23
CA ASP A 437 -12.12 13.50 19.38
C ASP A 437 -12.87 14.83 19.21
N ALA A 438 -13.20 15.19 17.96
CA ALA A 438 -13.95 16.41 17.65
C ALA A 438 -15.39 16.40 18.21
N LEU A 439 -15.95 15.23 18.52
CA LEU A 439 -17.25 15.12 19.15
C LEU A 439 -17.23 15.43 20.66
N CYS A 440 -16.06 15.49 21.28
CA CYS A 440 -15.90 15.92 22.68
C CYS A 440 -15.99 17.46 22.80
N THR A 441 -17.23 17.97 22.85
CA THR A 441 -17.48 19.43 22.98
C THR A 441 -17.39 19.95 24.42
N ASP A 442 -17.36 19.07 25.41
CA ASP A 442 -17.16 19.36 26.85
C ASP A 442 -16.05 18.44 27.37
N PHE A 443 -14.80 18.83 27.11
CA PHE A 443 -13.65 18.06 27.58
C PHE A 443 -13.40 18.23 29.06
N GLY A 444 -13.76 19.38 29.63
CA GLY A 444 -13.55 19.74 31.02
C GLY A 444 -12.74 21.06 31.19
N MET A 445 -12.45 21.40 32.44
CA MET A 445 -11.73 22.62 32.80
C MET A 445 -10.23 22.35 32.90
N LEU A 446 -9.42 22.97 32.07
CA LEU A 446 -7.95 22.92 32.13
C LEU A 446 -7.39 24.34 32.26
N ASP A 447 -6.57 24.59 33.31
CA ASP A 447 -5.99 25.89 33.61
C ASP A 447 -7.02 27.03 33.68
N GLY A 448 -8.22 26.72 34.23
CA GLY A 448 -9.30 27.69 34.39
C GLY A 448 -10.11 27.99 33.14
N ALA A 449 -9.87 27.27 32.01
CA ALA A 449 -10.62 27.38 30.77
C ALA A 449 -11.35 26.07 30.45
N ALA A 450 -12.62 26.16 30.05
CA ALA A 450 -13.37 25.03 29.51
C ALA A 450 -12.87 24.77 28.10
N LEU A 451 -12.55 23.50 27.79
CA LEU A 451 -12.06 23.08 26.46
C LEU A 451 -13.15 22.36 25.65
N ASN A 452 -13.17 22.70 24.36
CA ASN A 452 -13.98 22.04 23.34
C ASN A 452 -13.07 21.46 22.24
N LEU A 453 -12.92 20.14 22.20
CA LEU A 453 -11.97 19.46 21.30
C LEU A 453 -12.41 19.47 19.83
N SER A 454 -13.61 19.97 19.51
CA SER A 454 -13.95 20.25 18.10
C SER A 454 -13.05 21.34 17.50
N GLY A 455 -12.57 22.26 18.36
CA GLY A 455 -11.61 23.29 18.02
C GLY A 455 -10.16 22.77 18.11
N GLU A 456 -9.35 23.04 17.08
CA GLU A 456 -7.95 22.59 17.02
C GLU A 456 -7.09 23.17 18.16
N ALA A 457 -7.27 24.45 18.50
CA ALA A 457 -6.51 25.10 19.55
C ALA A 457 -6.74 24.48 20.94
N ASP A 458 -7.96 24.07 21.25
CA ASP A 458 -8.29 23.43 22.53
C ASP A 458 -7.81 21.98 22.56
N ALA A 459 -7.91 21.26 21.42
CA ALA A 459 -7.33 19.95 21.27
C ALA A 459 -5.80 19.95 21.46
N GLN A 460 -5.12 20.96 20.92
CA GLN A 460 -3.67 21.17 21.15
C GLN A 460 -3.34 21.42 22.62
N LYS A 461 -4.15 22.19 23.36
CA LYS A 461 -3.96 22.40 24.80
C LYS A 461 -4.11 21.09 25.58
N ALA A 462 -5.14 20.29 25.27
CA ALA A 462 -5.37 18.99 25.89
C ALA A 462 -4.20 18.03 25.65
N LEU A 463 -3.71 17.95 24.40
CA LEU A 463 -2.54 17.13 24.03
C LEU A 463 -1.28 17.59 24.76
N ASN A 464 -1.01 18.89 24.78
CA ASN A 464 0.16 19.44 25.48
C ASN A 464 0.13 19.12 26.98
N TRP A 465 -1.04 19.25 27.63
CA TRP A 465 -1.23 18.87 29.02
C TRP A 465 -0.98 17.38 29.23
N TYR A 466 -1.57 16.51 28.37
CA TYR A 466 -1.45 15.06 28.51
C TYR A 466 0.01 14.59 28.43
N LEU A 467 0.75 15.05 27.43
CA LEU A 467 2.16 14.67 27.22
C LEU A 467 3.02 15.11 28.42
N ALA A 468 2.84 16.34 28.86
CA ALA A 468 3.57 16.88 30.02
C ALA A 468 3.20 16.18 31.34
N GLU A 469 1.92 15.91 31.58
CA GLU A 469 1.45 15.29 32.82
C GLU A 469 1.85 13.81 32.90
N ALA A 470 1.76 13.05 31.79
CA ALA A 470 2.21 11.66 31.74
C ALA A 470 3.69 11.56 32.09
N LEU A 471 4.55 12.39 31.48
CA LEU A 471 5.97 12.40 31.77
C LEU A 471 6.26 12.82 33.22
N ARG A 472 5.63 13.91 33.72
CA ARG A 472 5.79 14.36 35.08
C ARG A 472 5.43 13.27 36.10
N ARG A 473 4.35 12.50 35.86
CA ARG A 473 3.94 11.41 36.75
C ARG A 473 4.92 10.23 36.69
N PHE A 474 5.42 9.89 35.49
CA PHE A 474 6.43 8.86 35.36
C PHE A 474 7.72 9.23 36.14
N GLU A 475 8.18 10.47 36.01
CA GLU A 475 9.33 10.98 36.76
C GLU A 475 9.08 10.96 38.29
N ALA A 476 7.88 11.37 38.73
CA ALA A 476 7.50 11.36 40.14
C ALA A 476 7.37 9.93 40.72
N ALA A 477 7.01 8.94 39.90
CA ALA A 477 6.95 7.54 40.32
C ALA A 477 8.32 6.94 40.60
N ASP A 478 9.40 7.49 40.07
CA ASP A 478 10.79 7.11 40.31
C ASP A 478 11.03 5.60 40.17
N TYR A 479 10.57 5.03 39.04
CA TYR A 479 10.76 3.62 38.73
C TYR A 479 12.23 3.27 38.58
N LYS A 480 12.65 2.14 39.16
CA LYS A 480 14.06 1.74 39.15
C LYS A 480 14.42 0.85 37.98
N ASN A 481 13.44 0.08 37.49
CA ASN A 481 13.64 -0.95 36.48
C ASN A 481 12.90 -0.60 35.17
N LEU A 482 12.27 0.59 35.08
CA LEU A 482 11.65 1.08 33.86
C LEU A 482 12.38 2.31 33.31
N GLU A 483 12.29 2.51 32.02
CA GLU A 483 12.81 3.68 31.28
C GLU A 483 11.73 4.19 30.34
N PHE A 484 11.35 5.47 30.47
CA PHE A 484 10.38 6.06 29.53
C PHE A 484 11.02 6.21 28.15
N ALA A 485 10.41 5.63 27.12
CA ALA A 485 11.01 5.54 25.78
C ALA A 485 10.25 6.35 24.72
N GLY A 486 9.00 6.74 24.98
CA GLY A 486 8.22 7.52 24.02
C GLY A 486 6.73 7.51 24.25
N PHE A 487 6.04 8.11 23.31
CA PHE A 487 4.58 8.15 23.24
C PHE A 487 4.09 7.39 22.01
N TYR A 488 2.87 6.89 22.07
CA TYR A 488 2.21 6.20 20.98
C TYR A 488 0.91 6.92 20.62
N TRP A 489 0.76 7.31 19.35
CA TRP A 489 -0.48 7.89 18.85
C TRP A 489 -1.52 6.78 18.65
N MET A 490 -2.63 6.86 19.42
CA MET A 490 -3.59 5.76 19.52
C MET A 490 -4.46 5.56 18.29
N HIS A 491 -4.82 6.63 17.57
CA HIS A 491 -5.70 6.53 16.40
C HIS A 491 -4.93 6.08 15.16
N GLU A 492 -5.43 5.06 14.47
CA GLU A 492 -4.69 4.34 13.42
C GLU A 492 -4.82 4.93 12.01
N THR A 493 -5.53 6.05 11.82
CA THR A 493 -5.61 6.77 10.55
C THR A 493 -5.01 8.17 10.64
N ASN A 494 -4.80 8.82 9.51
CA ASN A 494 -4.31 10.21 9.48
C ASN A 494 -5.40 11.26 9.75
N TYR A 495 -6.56 10.86 10.26
CA TYR A 495 -7.61 11.80 10.62
C TYR A 495 -7.09 12.81 11.64
N ARG A 496 -7.38 14.10 11.45
CA ARG A 496 -6.82 15.24 12.18
C ARG A 496 -5.27 15.28 12.14
N SER A 497 -4.68 15.06 10.98
CA SER A 497 -3.22 14.99 10.77
C SER A 497 -2.42 16.20 11.30
N SER A 498 -3.04 17.40 11.37
CA SER A 498 -2.46 18.58 12.02
C SER A 498 -2.21 18.35 13.51
N LEU A 499 -3.11 17.66 14.22
CA LEU A 499 -2.94 17.34 15.64
C LEU A 499 -1.92 16.21 15.85
N ILE A 500 -1.83 15.23 14.93
CA ILE A 500 -0.77 14.22 14.95
C ILE A 500 0.58 14.91 14.86
N ARG A 501 0.74 15.84 13.92
CA ARG A 501 1.98 16.63 13.76
C ARG A 501 2.28 17.44 15.01
N TYR A 502 1.29 18.16 15.53
CA TYR A 502 1.47 18.95 16.75
C TYR A 502 1.93 18.09 17.93
N ALA A 503 1.26 16.95 18.18
CA ALA A 503 1.62 16.05 19.28
C ALA A 503 3.03 15.46 19.08
N SER A 504 3.38 15.11 17.85
CA SER A 504 4.71 14.59 17.51
C SER A 504 5.82 15.61 17.76
N GLU A 505 5.64 16.86 17.30
CA GLU A 505 6.58 17.96 17.55
C GLU A 505 6.73 18.25 19.05
N LYS A 506 5.63 18.19 19.81
CA LYS A 506 5.65 18.37 21.26
C LYS A 506 6.38 17.26 22.00
N ALA A 507 6.13 16.00 21.64
CA ALA A 507 6.85 14.86 22.21
C ALA A 507 8.36 14.97 21.93
N GLN A 508 8.76 15.36 20.72
CA GLN A 508 10.16 15.59 20.36
C GLN A 508 10.77 16.77 21.15
N THR A 509 10.00 17.83 21.41
CA THR A 509 10.47 18.94 22.27
C THR A 509 10.71 18.48 23.71
N LEU A 510 9.97 17.48 24.19
CA LEU A 510 10.19 16.82 25.49
C LEU A 510 11.34 15.80 25.44
N GLY A 511 11.94 15.54 24.29
CA GLY A 511 13.04 14.61 24.10
C GLY A 511 12.63 13.16 23.78
N TYR A 512 11.37 12.93 23.43
CA TYR A 512 10.82 11.59 23.20
C TYR A 512 10.22 11.41 21.81
N PRO A 513 10.33 10.22 21.20
CA PRO A 513 9.68 9.91 19.94
C PRO A 513 8.16 9.77 20.10
N MET A 514 7.43 10.06 19.01
CA MET A 514 6.03 9.67 18.82
C MET A 514 6.01 8.47 17.86
N LEU A 515 5.47 7.36 18.34
CA LEU A 515 5.35 6.08 17.61
C LEU A 515 3.94 5.92 17.06
N TRP A 516 3.79 5.16 15.97
CA TRP A 516 2.49 4.89 15.35
C TRP A 516 2.46 3.49 14.75
N ILE A 517 1.29 2.81 14.84
CA ILE A 517 1.09 1.44 14.35
C ILE A 517 -0.21 1.42 13.55
N PRO A 518 -0.22 1.93 12.30
CA PRO A 518 -1.41 1.92 11.45
C PRO A 518 -1.64 0.54 10.84
N PHE A 519 -2.92 0.18 10.62
CA PHE A 519 -3.25 -1.06 9.93
C PHE A 519 -2.99 -0.96 8.43
N TYR A 520 -2.86 -2.12 7.79
CA TYR A 520 -2.66 -2.25 6.35
C TYR A 520 -3.77 -1.52 5.58
N ASN A 521 -3.40 -0.57 4.73
CA ASN A 521 -4.25 0.38 4.03
C ASN A 521 -5.00 1.42 4.89
N ALA A 522 -4.63 1.61 6.14
CA ALA A 522 -5.11 2.75 6.90
C ALA A 522 -4.82 4.07 6.17
N SER A 523 -5.72 5.03 6.22
CA SER A 523 -5.48 6.33 5.59
C SER A 523 -4.19 6.97 6.15
N GLY A 524 -3.23 7.26 5.26
CA GLY A 524 -1.96 7.91 5.60
C GLY A 524 -0.89 6.99 6.21
N TRP A 525 -1.06 5.67 6.23
CA TRP A 525 -0.13 4.71 6.83
C TRP A 525 1.33 4.88 6.36
N ASN A 526 1.54 5.26 5.11
CA ASN A 526 2.86 5.50 4.50
C ASN A 526 3.34 6.95 4.58
N ARG A 527 2.60 7.82 5.27
CA ARG A 527 2.87 9.27 5.39
C ARG A 527 3.27 9.70 6.80
N GLY A 528 3.77 8.79 7.62
CA GLY A 528 4.19 9.10 8.98
C GLY A 528 5.18 10.27 9.08
N GLY A 529 6.15 10.34 8.16
CA GLY A 529 7.10 11.45 8.06
C GLY A 529 6.43 12.80 7.78
N ASP A 530 5.37 12.84 6.95
CA ASP A 530 4.61 14.08 6.68
C ASP A 530 3.87 14.58 7.92
N MET A 531 3.56 13.69 8.86
CA MET A 531 2.93 14.00 10.14
C MET A 531 3.94 14.18 11.28
N GLY A 532 5.25 14.16 10.98
CA GLY A 532 6.31 14.33 11.97
C GLY A 532 6.49 13.15 12.92
N LEU A 533 5.87 11.99 12.64
CA LEU A 533 6.03 10.80 13.47
C LEU A 533 7.46 10.28 13.41
N SER A 534 7.98 9.87 14.57
CA SER A 534 9.38 9.44 14.70
C SER A 534 9.60 8.02 14.18
N ALA A 535 8.64 7.15 14.42
CA ALA A 535 8.68 5.76 13.96
C ALA A 535 7.26 5.24 13.67
N VAL A 536 7.15 4.47 12.59
CA VAL A 536 5.91 3.81 12.18
C VAL A 536 6.18 2.33 12.02
N ALA A 537 5.30 1.47 12.53
CA ALA A 537 5.29 0.04 12.23
C ALA A 537 3.98 -0.34 11.55
N LEU A 538 4.06 -1.07 10.44
CA LEU A 538 2.88 -1.47 9.69
C LEU A 538 2.27 -2.73 10.31
N GLN A 539 0.96 -2.67 10.65
CA GLN A 539 0.18 -3.88 10.97
C GLN A 539 -0.18 -4.58 9.65
N PRO A 540 0.20 -5.82 9.41
CA PRO A 540 -0.24 -6.56 8.23
C PRO A 540 -1.75 -6.81 8.19
N ASN A 541 -2.44 -6.78 9.33
CA ASN A 541 -3.87 -7.10 9.45
C ASN A 541 -4.21 -8.44 8.78
N HIS A 542 -3.31 -9.44 8.95
CA HIS A 542 -3.47 -10.77 8.37
C HIS A 542 -4.21 -11.72 9.32
N PHE A 543 -4.07 -11.49 10.61
CA PHE A 543 -4.65 -12.39 11.63
C PHE A 543 -6.18 -12.34 11.62
N PHE A 544 -6.78 -11.16 11.51
CA PHE A 544 -8.21 -10.93 11.74
C PHE A 544 -9.14 -11.36 10.60
N PRO A 545 -8.89 -11.08 9.31
CA PRO A 545 -9.79 -11.44 8.23
C PRO A 545 -10.11 -12.93 8.17
N SER A 546 -11.26 -13.28 7.59
CA SER A 546 -11.59 -14.66 7.25
C SER A 546 -10.64 -15.24 6.22
N GLY A 547 -10.60 -16.56 6.10
CA GLY A 547 -9.69 -17.29 5.21
C GLY A 547 -8.57 -17.99 5.97
N GLY A 548 -7.99 -19.02 5.34
CA GLY A 548 -6.91 -19.82 5.90
C GLY A 548 -5.55 -19.12 5.92
N PRO A 549 -4.51 -19.81 6.40
CA PRO A 549 -3.15 -19.27 6.42
C PRO A 549 -2.62 -19.03 5.01
N SER A 550 -1.89 -17.93 4.83
CA SER A 550 -1.18 -17.56 3.59
C SER A 550 -0.10 -16.54 3.91
N GLN A 551 1.03 -16.66 3.28
CA GLN A 551 2.12 -15.70 3.46
C GLN A 551 2.04 -14.47 2.52
N ASP A 552 1.03 -14.39 1.66
CA ASP A 552 0.97 -13.30 0.65
C ASP A 552 0.85 -11.92 1.33
N ARG A 553 -0.05 -11.78 2.31
CA ARG A 553 -0.21 -10.53 3.05
C ARG A 553 1.06 -10.15 3.83
N ILE A 554 1.75 -11.13 4.41
CA ILE A 554 3.01 -10.89 5.13
C ILE A 554 4.13 -10.46 4.17
N ARG A 555 4.21 -11.11 2.99
CA ARG A 555 5.13 -10.69 1.92
C ARG A 555 4.90 -9.23 1.53
N ASP A 556 3.65 -8.90 1.26
CA ASP A 556 3.27 -7.59 0.77
C ASP A 556 3.52 -6.51 1.84
N ALA A 557 3.13 -6.76 3.09
CA ALA A 557 3.41 -5.84 4.20
C ALA A 557 4.92 -5.65 4.43
N ALA A 558 5.72 -6.72 4.34
CA ALA A 558 7.16 -6.64 4.49
C ALA A 558 7.81 -5.82 3.35
N ALA A 559 7.36 -5.99 2.10
CA ALA A 559 7.83 -5.20 0.97
C ALA A 559 7.49 -3.72 1.15
N LEU A 560 6.27 -3.39 1.56
CA LEU A 560 5.85 -2.02 1.86
C LEU A 560 6.64 -1.43 3.04
N ALA A 561 6.83 -2.19 4.09
CA ALA A 561 7.60 -1.72 5.25
C ALA A 561 9.05 -1.38 4.87
N LYS A 562 9.69 -2.19 4.03
CA LYS A 562 11.02 -1.86 3.49
C LYS A 562 10.99 -0.60 2.63
N MET A 563 10.05 -0.51 1.70
CA MET A 563 9.92 0.61 0.76
C MET A 563 9.77 1.96 1.46
N TYR A 564 9.00 1.98 2.55
CA TYR A 564 8.71 3.22 3.30
C TYR A 564 9.56 3.38 4.56
N GLY A 565 10.49 2.47 4.82
CA GLY A 565 11.34 2.51 6.01
C GLY A 565 10.55 2.34 7.31
N LEU A 566 9.64 1.36 7.35
CA LEU A 566 8.77 1.08 8.49
C LEU A 566 9.23 -0.15 9.29
N GLY A 567 8.80 -0.23 10.53
CA GLY A 567 8.82 -1.45 11.32
C GLY A 567 7.66 -2.38 10.95
N MET A 568 7.55 -3.49 11.66
CA MET A 568 6.50 -4.51 11.46
C MET A 568 5.76 -4.78 12.76
N GLU A 569 4.44 -5.01 12.68
CA GLU A 569 3.70 -5.62 13.77
C GLU A 569 3.44 -7.10 13.49
N LEU A 570 3.49 -7.91 14.55
CA LEU A 570 3.13 -9.32 14.56
C LEU A 570 1.88 -9.48 15.42
N GLU A 571 0.89 -10.21 14.92
CA GLU A 571 -0.46 -10.20 15.50
C GLU A 571 -0.93 -11.61 15.87
N MET A 572 -1.44 -11.77 17.09
CA MET A 572 -2.22 -12.91 17.53
C MET A 572 -3.17 -12.50 18.66
N ASP A 573 -4.20 -13.29 18.94
CA ASP A 573 -5.03 -13.21 20.14
C ASP A 573 -5.40 -14.62 20.65
N ASP A 574 -6.23 -14.69 21.69
CA ASP A 574 -6.61 -15.94 22.36
C ASP A 574 -7.27 -16.99 21.46
N ARG A 575 -7.75 -16.61 20.28
CA ARG A 575 -8.28 -17.56 19.29
C ARG A 575 -7.25 -18.59 18.83
N VAL A 576 -5.95 -18.31 18.97
CA VAL A 576 -4.88 -19.29 18.66
C VAL A 576 -5.00 -20.60 19.48
N PHE A 577 -5.72 -20.59 20.61
CA PHE A 577 -5.87 -21.77 21.46
C PHE A 577 -7.03 -22.68 21.04
N ASN A 578 -7.94 -22.23 20.19
CA ASN A 578 -9.15 -22.98 19.81
C ASN A 578 -9.51 -22.90 18.32
N ASP A 579 -8.76 -22.13 17.52
CA ASP A 579 -8.93 -21.99 16.07
C ASP A 579 -7.62 -22.31 15.35
N LEU A 580 -7.63 -23.41 14.61
CA LEU A 580 -6.46 -23.90 13.87
C LEU A 580 -5.96 -22.91 12.81
N ASP A 581 -6.87 -22.23 12.12
CA ASP A 581 -6.49 -21.22 11.13
C ASP A 581 -5.80 -20.03 11.80
N LYS A 582 -6.26 -19.60 12.97
CA LYS A 582 -5.61 -18.53 13.74
C LYS A 582 -4.23 -18.93 14.25
N TYR A 583 -4.08 -20.17 14.74
CA TYR A 583 -2.78 -20.71 15.08
C TYR A 583 -1.80 -20.66 13.89
N ASN A 584 -2.23 -21.19 12.74
CA ASN A 584 -1.42 -21.21 11.53
C ASN A 584 -1.16 -19.82 10.94
N LYS A 585 -2.09 -18.87 11.09
CA LYS A 585 -1.84 -17.47 10.73
C LYS A 585 -0.77 -16.82 11.60
N TYR A 586 -0.69 -17.16 12.88
CA TYR A 586 0.44 -16.70 13.68
C TYR A 586 1.77 -17.30 13.20
N LEU A 587 1.78 -18.57 12.76
CA LEU A 587 2.95 -19.15 12.11
C LEU A 587 3.31 -18.42 10.81
N ASP A 588 2.33 -17.88 10.06
CA ASP A 588 2.61 -17.04 8.87
C ASP A 588 3.47 -15.82 9.22
N TYR A 589 3.18 -15.13 10.32
CA TYR A 589 3.99 -14.01 10.80
C TYR A 589 5.43 -14.43 11.11
N LEU A 590 5.60 -15.53 11.82
CA LEU A 590 6.91 -16.01 12.24
C LEU A 590 7.72 -16.57 11.06
N ASN A 591 7.11 -17.44 10.26
CA ASN A 591 7.72 -18.02 9.05
C ASN A 591 8.04 -16.94 8.01
N GLY A 592 7.09 -16.04 7.77
CA GLY A 592 7.26 -14.88 6.89
C GLY A 592 8.33 -13.93 7.40
N GLY A 593 8.41 -13.74 8.72
CA GLY A 593 9.43 -12.92 9.35
C GLY A 593 10.85 -13.38 9.04
N VAL A 594 11.07 -14.69 9.07
CA VAL A 594 12.35 -15.28 8.65
C VAL A 594 12.54 -15.14 7.12
N LYS A 595 11.52 -15.50 6.36
CA LYS A 595 11.60 -15.51 4.89
C LYS A 595 11.82 -14.11 4.29
N TYR A 596 11.17 -13.08 4.83
CA TYR A 596 11.23 -11.71 4.30
C TYR A 596 12.19 -10.79 5.08
N GLY A 597 12.86 -11.31 6.11
CA GLY A 597 14.05 -10.71 6.72
C GLY A 597 13.79 -9.76 7.91
N PHE A 598 12.58 -9.73 8.49
CA PHE A 598 12.35 -8.96 9.73
C PHE A 598 12.52 -9.79 11.02
N ILE A 599 12.69 -11.12 10.93
CA ILE A 599 13.13 -12.02 12.01
C ILE A 599 14.41 -12.72 11.55
N GLY A 600 15.42 -12.77 12.41
CA GLY A 600 16.66 -13.48 12.11
C GLY A 600 17.77 -13.17 13.10
N PRO A 601 18.91 -13.90 13.01
CA PRO A 601 20.08 -13.64 13.82
C PRO A 601 20.56 -12.19 13.66
N ASN A 602 20.72 -11.49 14.77
CA ASN A 602 21.15 -10.10 14.80
C ASN A 602 20.18 -9.09 14.14
N SER A 603 18.92 -9.48 13.83
CA SER A 603 17.93 -8.53 13.35
C SER A 603 17.74 -7.39 14.34
N ARG A 604 17.83 -6.15 13.83
CA ARG A 604 17.58 -4.91 14.57
C ARG A 604 16.29 -4.24 14.13
N VAL A 605 15.46 -4.92 13.34
CA VAL A 605 14.18 -4.38 12.85
C VAL A 605 13.31 -4.00 14.05
N TYR A 606 12.70 -2.82 14.00
CA TYR A 606 11.70 -2.36 14.95
C TYR A 606 10.43 -3.19 14.76
N ARG A 607 10.02 -3.91 15.80
CA ARG A 607 8.87 -4.82 15.78
C ARG A 607 7.94 -4.53 16.95
N ASN A 608 6.65 -4.62 16.69
CA ASN A 608 5.59 -4.56 17.68
C ASN A 608 4.88 -5.91 17.74
N TRP A 609 4.39 -6.28 18.90
CA TRP A 609 3.82 -7.58 19.17
C TRP A 609 2.43 -7.40 19.78
N TYR A 610 1.41 -7.49 18.93
CA TYR A 610 0.02 -7.56 19.37
C TYR A 610 -0.30 -8.99 19.80
N ASN A 611 -0.79 -9.16 21.01
CA ASN A 611 -1.11 -10.47 21.57
C ASN A 611 -2.49 -10.48 22.25
N GLY A 612 -3.49 -9.85 21.62
CA GLY A 612 -4.76 -9.64 22.28
C GLY A 612 -4.57 -8.87 23.59
N ILE A 613 -5.17 -9.36 24.66
CA ILE A 613 -4.99 -8.73 25.99
C ILE A 613 -3.88 -9.45 26.77
N LYS A 614 -3.96 -10.80 26.94
CA LYS A 614 -3.04 -11.59 27.76
C LYS A 614 -2.66 -12.95 27.14
N THR A 615 -2.77 -13.11 25.84
CA THR A 615 -2.54 -14.41 25.16
C THR A 615 -1.16 -15.01 25.44
N LEU A 616 -0.10 -14.18 25.49
CA LEU A 616 1.24 -14.67 25.84
C LEU A 616 1.37 -15.10 27.29
N LEU A 617 0.68 -14.44 28.22
CA LEU A 617 0.59 -14.88 29.61
C LEU A 617 -0.05 -16.27 29.66
N GLU A 618 -1.18 -16.47 28.99
CA GLU A 618 -1.88 -17.75 28.95
C GLU A 618 -1.00 -18.83 28.31
N ALA A 619 -0.37 -18.56 27.17
CA ALA A 619 0.56 -19.46 26.51
C ALA A 619 1.76 -19.86 27.40
N SER A 620 2.28 -18.90 28.20
CA SER A 620 3.44 -19.15 29.07
C SER A 620 3.21 -20.22 30.14
N THR A 621 1.95 -20.41 30.51
CA THR A 621 1.57 -21.42 31.54
C THR A 621 1.61 -22.85 31.01
N GLY A 622 1.62 -23.07 29.70
CA GLY A 622 1.44 -24.38 29.08
C GLY A 622 0.09 -25.02 29.34
N VAL A 623 -0.93 -24.21 29.71
CA VAL A 623 -2.30 -24.67 29.95
C VAL A 623 -3.23 -23.96 28.96
N ASN A 624 -4.03 -24.72 28.25
CA ASN A 624 -5.03 -24.16 27.34
C ASN A 624 -6.16 -23.47 28.14
N PRO A 625 -6.38 -22.17 27.95
CA PRO A 625 -7.33 -21.39 28.76
C PRO A 625 -8.79 -21.85 28.59
N TYR A 626 -9.14 -22.45 27.45
CA TYR A 626 -10.50 -22.94 27.17
C TYR A 626 -10.80 -24.32 27.78
N THR A 627 -9.77 -25.17 27.88
CA THR A 627 -9.95 -26.55 28.38
C THR A 627 -9.45 -26.73 29.81
N GLY A 628 -8.61 -25.83 30.30
CA GLY A 628 -7.94 -25.93 31.59
C GLY A 628 -6.94 -27.10 31.70
N LYS A 629 -6.52 -27.68 30.56
CA LYS A 629 -5.58 -28.81 30.51
C LYS A 629 -4.20 -28.38 30.05
N ALA A 630 -3.18 -29.14 30.48
CA ALA A 630 -1.84 -28.99 29.95
C ALA A 630 -1.84 -29.13 28.42
N ASP A 631 -1.22 -28.17 27.72
CA ASP A 631 -1.26 -28.06 26.27
C ASP A 631 0.12 -27.59 25.76
N PRO A 632 0.96 -28.51 25.30
CA PRO A 632 2.26 -28.16 24.72
C PRO A 632 2.14 -27.36 23.44
N VAL A 633 0.98 -27.40 22.71
CA VAL A 633 0.75 -26.61 21.52
C VAL A 633 0.54 -25.14 21.91
N ALA A 634 -0.19 -24.88 22.99
CA ALA A 634 -0.31 -23.55 23.57
C ALA A 634 1.05 -23.01 24.03
N ARG A 635 1.83 -23.83 24.76
CA ARG A 635 3.17 -23.44 25.21
C ARG A 635 4.12 -23.11 24.05
N ALA A 636 4.06 -23.86 22.97
CA ALA A 636 4.89 -23.65 21.80
C ALA A 636 4.75 -22.21 21.20
N LEU A 637 3.59 -21.58 21.30
CA LEU A 637 3.39 -20.19 20.85
C LEU A 637 4.29 -19.21 21.63
N TYR A 638 4.39 -19.39 22.94
CA TYR A 638 5.26 -18.57 23.78
C TYR A 638 6.75 -18.80 23.47
N ASP A 639 7.13 -20.07 23.31
CA ASP A 639 8.51 -20.46 22.98
C ASP A 639 8.92 -19.98 21.59
N PHE A 640 8.04 -20.09 20.59
CA PHE A 640 8.28 -19.58 19.24
C PHE A 640 8.40 -18.04 19.21
N THR A 641 7.57 -17.34 19.98
CA THR A 641 7.68 -15.88 20.13
C THR A 641 9.05 -15.50 20.70
N TYR A 642 9.49 -16.15 21.76
CA TYR A 642 10.82 -15.94 22.33
C TYR A 642 11.94 -16.22 21.32
N GLN A 643 11.88 -17.35 20.61
CA GLN A 643 12.86 -17.69 19.58
C GLN A 643 12.89 -16.64 18.45
N ALA A 644 11.73 -16.12 18.04
CA ALA A 644 11.65 -15.07 17.03
C ALA A 644 12.28 -13.76 17.50
N ILE A 645 12.05 -13.35 18.74
CA ILE A 645 12.70 -12.20 19.38
C ILE A 645 14.22 -12.38 19.39
N ARG A 646 14.70 -13.60 19.69
CA ARG A 646 16.14 -13.92 19.73
C ARG A 646 16.74 -14.17 18.33
N GLY A 647 15.90 -14.27 17.28
CA GLY A 647 16.35 -14.58 15.92
C GLY A 647 16.82 -16.03 15.75
N THR A 648 16.39 -16.92 16.63
CA THR A 648 16.71 -18.37 16.62
C THR A 648 15.53 -19.22 16.16
N TYR A 649 14.39 -18.60 15.85
CA TYR A 649 13.21 -19.29 15.34
C TYR A 649 13.50 -19.94 13.99
N SER A 650 13.11 -21.22 13.88
CA SER A 650 13.11 -21.96 12.62
C SER A 650 11.68 -22.11 12.10
N PRO A 651 11.42 -21.84 10.82
CA PRO A 651 10.08 -21.96 10.25
C PRO A 651 9.42 -23.30 10.54
N GLN A 652 8.16 -23.25 10.97
CA GLN A 652 7.37 -24.42 11.33
C GLN A 652 6.37 -24.75 10.22
N PRO A 653 6.10 -26.04 9.98
CA PRO A 653 5.00 -26.44 9.12
C PRO A 653 3.65 -26.05 9.73
N TYR A 654 2.64 -25.81 8.90
CA TYR A 654 1.29 -25.61 9.39
C TYR A 654 0.79 -26.86 10.09
N ARG A 655 0.12 -26.67 11.21
CA ARG A 655 -0.55 -27.77 11.91
C ARG A 655 -1.83 -28.16 11.21
N THR A 656 -2.21 -29.43 11.35
CA THR A 656 -3.49 -29.98 10.88
C THR A 656 -4.47 -30.21 12.02
N SER A 657 -4.03 -30.03 13.28
CA SER A 657 -4.83 -30.15 14.49
C SER A 657 -4.20 -29.34 15.61
N LEU A 658 -4.99 -28.83 16.54
CA LEU A 658 -4.53 -28.25 17.81
C LEU A 658 -4.32 -29.30 18.91
N GLU A 659 -4.69 -30.56 18.69
CA GLU A 659 -4.40 -31.61 19.63
C GLU A 659 -2.86 -31.84 19.71
N PRO A 660 -2.33 -32.13 20.91
CA PRO A 660 -0.93 -32.49 21.04
C PRO A 660 -0.59 -33.72 20.19
N ASP A 661 0.59 -33.73 19.59
CA ASP A 661 1.07 -34.88 18.83
C ASP A 661 1.17 -36.08 19.79
N VAL A 662 0.37 -37.13 19.57
CA VAL A 662 0.44 -38.35 20.38
C VAL A 662 1.78 -39.03 20.09
N SER A 663 2.74 -38.93 21.00
CA SER A 663 3.96 -39.72 20.91
C SER A 663 3.58 -41.20 20.95
N SER A 664 3.87 -41.92 19.87
CA SER A 664 3.72 -43.39 19.78
C SER A 664 4.83 -44.08 20.60
N ASP A 665 4.94 -43.78 21.88
CA ASP A 665 5.80 -44.49 22.83
C ASP A 665 4.94 -45.21 23.87
N ASP A 666 4.27 -46.26 23.40
CA ASP A 666 3.87 -47.38 24.25
C ASP A 666 3.82 -48.67 23.43
N SER A 667 5.00 -49.19 23.09
CA SER A 667 5.18 -50.58 22.77
C SER A 667 6.41 -51.10 23.52
N SER A 668 6.16 -51.60 24.74
CA SER A 668 7.06 -52.47 25.46
C SER A 668 7.42 -53.70 24.64
N GLY A 669 8.70 -53.98 24.51
CA GLY A 669 9.10 -55.33 24.12
C GLY A 669 10.48 -55.47 23.47
N GLY A 670 11.53 -55.67 24.27
CA GLY A 670 12.62 -56.60 24.02
C GLY A 670 13.74 -56.20 23.05
N PRO A 671 14.99 -56.50 23.42
CA PRO A 671 16.17 -56.07 22.69
C PRO A 671 16.57 -57.03 21.57
N ALA A 672 16.95 -56.50 20.39
CA ALA A 672 17.77 -57.28 19.43
C ALA A 672 18.75 -56.39 18.69
N SER A 673 19.97 -56.64 19.01
CA SER A 673 21.28 -56.52 18.32
C SER A 673 21.38 -55.82 16.95
N SER A 674 22.35 -54.92 16.97
CA SER A 674 23.31 -54.48 15.95
C SER A 674 23.36 -55.21 14.61
N SER A 675 23.34 -54.44 13.49
CA SER A 675 24.44 -54.51 12.51
C SER A 675 24.35 -53.32 11.52
N ALA A 676 25.50 -52.72 11.35
CA ALA A 676 25.77 -51.67 10.38
C ALA A 676 25.86 -52.27 8.95
N SER A 677 25.42 -51.54 7.97
CA SER A 677 26.12 -51.54 6.67
C SER A 677 25.72 -50.33 5.81
N SER A 678 26.76 -49.68 5.37
CA SER A 678 26.89 -48.63 4.39
C SER A 678 26.42 -49.04 2.99
N GLY A 679 25.90 -48.07 2.19
CA GLY A 679 25.68 -48.25 0.77
C GLY A 679 25.24 -46.98 0.06
N ILE A 680 26.17 -46.41 -0.66
CA ILE A 680 26.07 -45.26 -1.56
C ILE A 680 25.48 -45.72 -2.91
N SER A 681 24.70 -44.84 -3.56
CA SER A 681 24.69 -44.38 -4.97
C SER A 681 23.31 -44.32 -5.59
N SER A 682 22.98 -43.18 -6.01
CA SER A 682 23.01 -42.48 -7.32
C SER A 682 21.85 -42.79 -8.27
N SER A 683 21.28 -41.67 -8.73
CA SER A 683 20.77 -41.33 -10.10
C SER A 683 19.44 -41.88 -10.61
N GLY A 684 18.64 -40.92 -11.14
CA GLY A 684 17.76 -41.17 -12.26
C GLY A 684 16.42 -40.43 -12.23
N ALA A 685 16.31 -39.31 -12.89
CA ALA A 685 15.06 -38.78 -13.46
C ALA A 685 14.94 -39.33 -14.91
N PRO A 686 13.90 -39.03 -15.72
CA PRO A 686 12.52 -38.55 -15.52
C PRO A 686 11.46 -39.36 -16.31
N SER A 687 10.18 -39.07 -16.19
CA SER A 687 9.28 -38.83 -17.33
C SER A 687 7.78 -38.79 -16.97
N SER A 688 7.17 -37.73 -17.37
CA SER A 688 5.91 -37.50 -18.12
C SER A 688 4.73 -38.46 -17.98
N GLY A 689 3.53 -37.88 -17.85
CA GLY A 689 2.28 -38.49 -18.26
C GLY A 689 1.03 -37.77 -17.81
N CYS A 690 0.40 -37.10 -18.75
CA CYS A 690 -0.92 -36.46 -18.74
C CYS A 690 -2.09 -37.40 -18.36
N SER A 691 -3.16 -36.95 -17.72
CA SER A 691 -4.43 -36.62 -18.36
C SER A 691 -5.65 -36.72 -17.42
N SER A 692 -6.50 -35.72 -17.60
CA SER A 692 -7.97 -35.69 -17.62
C SER A 692 -8.80 -35.84 -16.33
N ALA A 693 -9.55 -34.77 -16.10
CA ALA A 693 -10.84 -34.70 -15.39
C ALA A 693 -11.95 -35.44 -16.20
N PRO A 694 -13.26 -35.55 -15.80
CA PRO A 694 -14.04 -34.68 -14.89
C PRO A 694 -15.13 -35.41 -14.05
N GLY A 695 -15.86 -34.69 -13.19
CA GLY A 695 -17.27 -34.99 -13.07
C GLY A 695 -17.93 -34.93 -11.70
N ALA A 696 -18.80 -33.93 -11.54
CA ALA A 696 -20.11 -33.92 -10.91
C ALA A 696 -20.27 -33.93 -9.36
N ALA A 697 -20.85 -32.83 -8.87
CA ALA A 697 -21.73 -32.81 -7.71
C ALA A 697 -23.06 -33.58 -8.02
N PRO A 698 -24.03 -33.84 -7.08
CA PRO A 698 -24.57 -32.90 -6.11
C PRO A 698 -25.13 -33.50 -4.78
N ASP A 699 -25.49 -32.63 -3.92
CA ASP A 699 -26.79 -32.46 -3.23
C ASP A 699 -26.95 -32.87 -1.76
N SER A 700 -27.36 -31.85 -1.02
CA SER A 700 -28.32 -31.70 0.06
C SER A 700 -28.40 -32.71 1.24
N GLY A 701 -28.47 -32.11 2.43
CA GLY A 701 -28.98 -32.80 3.61
C GLY A 701 -28.91 -31.97 4.89
N THR A 702 -29.96 -31.23 5.15
CA THR A 702 -30.30 -30.56 6.42
C THR A 702 -30.32 -31.50 7.59
N SER A 703 -29.81 -31.11 8.77
CA SER A 703 -30.57 -31.21 10.01
C SER A 703 -29.89 -30.50 11.19
N SER A 704 -30.68 -29.75 11.87
CA SER A 704 -30.48 -28.98 13.09
C SER A 704 -30.17 -29.84 14.31
N SER A 705 -29.29 -29.36 15.20
CA SER A 705 -29.57 -29.44 16.64
C SER A 705 -28.71 -28.45 17.40
N GLY A 706 -29.35 -27.66 18.24
CA GLY A 706 -28.76 -26.56 18.99
C GLY A 706 -27.91 -27.05 20.15
N GLY A 707 -26.90 -26.24 20.46
CA GLY A 707 -26.15 -26.25 21.68
C GLY A 707 -25.68 -24.84 21.95
N ASN A 708 -26.25 -24.20 22.99
CA ASN A 708 -25.84 -22.90 23.47
C ASN A 708 -24.42 -23.00 24.05
N GLY A 709 -23.43 -22.55 23.27
CA GLY A 709 -22.16 -22.16 23.80
C GLY A 709 -22.17 -20.63 24.09
N PRO A 710 -21.37 -20.13 25.05
CA PRO A 710 -21.38 -18.71 25.36
C PRO A 710 -20.96 -17.93 24.11
N SER A 711 -21.73 -16.89 23.79
CA SER A 711 -21.48 -15.96 22.69
C SER A 711 -20.09 -15.35 22.87
N ALA A 712 -19.24 -15.54 21.87
CA ALA A 712 -17.96 -14.85 21.80
C ALA A 712 -18.24 -13.34 21.80
N VAL A 713 -17.77 -12.66 22.83
CA VAL A 713 -17.81 -11.20 22.90
C VAL A 713 -16.80 -10.67 21.89
N ASN A 714 -17.26 -9.88 20.94
CA ASN A 714 -16.39 -9.16 20.03
C ASN A 714 -15.48 -8.24 20.84
N VAL A 715 -14.23 -8.63 20.99
CA VAL A 715 -13.18 -7.69 21.35
C VAL A 715 -13.06 -6.71 20.18
N PRO A 716 -13.17 -5.39 20.37
CA PRO A 716 -12.93 -4.44 19.31
C PRO A 716 -11.53 -4.69 18.77
N GLN A 717 -11.45 -5.11 17.50
CA GLN A 717 -10.19 -5.43 16.86
C GLN A 717 -9.63 -4.14 16.27
N THR A 718 -8.39 -3.84 16.55
CA THR A 718 -7.63 -2.89 15.75
C THR A 718 -7.64 -3.43 14.31
N GLY A 719 -8.28 -2.73 13.37
CA GLY A 719 -8.34 -3.11 11.96
C GLY A 719 -9.68 -3.62 11.40
N ASP A 720 -10.77 -3.67 12.18
CA ASP A 720 -12.09 -4.17 11.70
C ASP A 720 -12.92 -3.18 10.85
N TYR A 721 -12.25 -2.23 10.17
CA TYR A 721 -12.94 -1.17 9.40
C TYR A 721 -13.37 -1.56 7.98
N ALA A 722 -12.91 -2.68 7.44
CA ALA A 722 -13.19 -3.07 6.06
C ALA A 722 -14.68 -3.34 5.73
N PRO A 723 -15.52 -3.91 6.60
CA PRO A 723 -16.93 -4.12 6.28
C PRO A 723 -17.78 -2.85 6.32
N LEU A 724 -17.43 -1.85 7.14
CA LEU A 724 -18.19 -0.61 7.28
C LEU A 724 -18.00 0.34 6.10
N PHE A 725 -16.82 0.35 5.49
CA PHE A 725 -16.55 1.16 4.29
C PHE A 725 -17.37 0.68 3.08
N LEU A 726 -17.58 -0.63 2.93
CA LEU A 726 -18.45 -1.20 1.89
C LEU A 726 -19.93 -0.92 2.16
N LEU A 727 -20.36 -0.88 3.43
CA LEU A 727 -21.72 -0.53 3.80
C LEU A 727 -22.01 0.97 3.64
N SER A 728 -21.06 1.84 3.94
CA SER A 728 -21.20 3.29 3.72
C SER A 728 -21.20 3.64 2.23
N LEU A 729 -20.39 2.98 1.40
CA LEU A 729 -20.41 3.14 -0.05
C LEU A 729 -21.72 2.66 -0.66
N ALA A 730 -22.27 1.54 -0.20
CA ALA A 730 -23.59 1.04 -0.60
C ALA A 730 -24.72 1.99 -0.17
N ALA A 731 -24.64 2.60 1.02
CA ALA A 731 -25.61 3.58 1.49
C ALA A 731 -25.57 4.88 0.69
N ILE A 732 -24.40 5.35 0.29
CA ILE A 732 -24.22 6.54 -0.57
C ILE A 732 -24.75 6.26 -1.98
N LEU A 733 -24.51 5.09 -2.54
CA LEU A 733 -25.04 4.68 -3.85
C LEU A 733 -26.58 4.53 -3.81
N CYS A 734 -27.15 3.98 -2.73
CA CYS A 734 -28.59 3.91 -2.54
C CYS A 734 -29.24 5.28 -2.35
N ALA A 735 -28.59 6.20 -1.64
CA ALA A 735 -29.07 7.57 -1.48
C ALA A 735 -29.01 8.35 -2.81
N GLY A 736 -27.93 8.18 -3.58
CA GLY A 736 -27.78 8.74 -4.92
C GLY A 736 -28.85 8.24 -5.89
N MET A 737 -29.14 6.95 -5.91
CA MET A 737 -30.23 6.35 -6.70
C MET A 737 -31.61 6.86 -6.29
N LEU A 738 -31.86 7.02 -4.98
CA LEU A 738 -33.13 7.54 -4.49
C LEU A 738 -33.35 9.00 -4.88
N ILE A 739 -32.29 9.82 -4.83
CA ILE A 739 -32.34 11.23 -5.29
C ILE A 739 -32.58 11.29 -6.81
N LEU A 740 -31.95 10.41 -7.60
CA LEU A 740 -32.16 10.32 -9.05
C LEU A 740 -33.59 9.88 -9.37
N LEU A 741 -34.12 8.90 -8.68
CA LEU A 741 -35.52 8.45 -8.84
C LEU A 741 -36.54 9.52 -8.43
N LEU A 742 -36.26 10.32 -7.39
CA LEU A 742 -37.09 11.44 -6.99
C LEU A 742 -37.03 12.60 -8.02
N HIS A 743 -35.88 12.84 -8.66
CA HIS A 743 -35.74 13.81 -9.74
C HIS A 743 -36.45 13.38 -11.02
N LEU A 744 -36.38 12.08 -11.37
CA LEU A 744 -37.10 11.53 -12.53
C LEU A 744 -38.61 11.53 -12.29
N LYS A 745 -39.09 11.28 -11.08
CA LYS A 745 -40.51 11.37 -10.72
C LYS A 745 -41.09 12.80 -10.76
N ARG A 746 -40.25 13.82 -10.58
CA ARG A 746 -40.64 15.24 -10.70
C ARG A 746 -40.71 15.76 -12.15
N ARG A 747 -40.19 15.01 -13.12
CA ARG A 747 -40.19 15.37 -14.56
C ARG A 747 -41.22 14.64 -15.40
N ALA A 748 -42.06 13.78 -14.82
CA ALA A 748 -43.17 13.18 -15.54
C ALA A 748 -44.28 14.24 -15.74
N PRO A 749 -44.70 14.56 -16.98
CA PRO A 749 -45.78 15.49 -17.22
C PRO A 749 -47.12 14.89 -16.73
N ASN A 750 -47.90 15.73 -16.04
CA ASN A 750 -49.29 15.42 -15.74
C ASN A 750 -50.07 15.44 -17.05
N GLU A 751 -50.27 14.32 -17.69
CA GLU A 751 -51.37 14.13 -18.61
C GLU A 751 -52.59 13.61 -17.84
N LYS A 752 -53.49 14.50 -17.52
CA LYS A 752 -54.93 14.25 -17.39
C LYS A 752 -55.71 15.41 -17.94
N LYS A 753 -56.39 15.06 -19.04
CA LYS A 753 -57.47 15.70 -19.81
C LYS A 753 -57.03 16.70 -20.84
#